data_48838017015f189295532c24662bf995
#
_entry.id   48838017015f189295532c24662bf995
#
_cell.length_a   1.000
_cell.length_b   1.000
_cell.length_c   1.000
_cell.angle_alpha   90.00
_cell.angle_beta   90.00
_cell.angle_gamma   90.00
#
_symmetry.space_group_name_H-M   'P 1'
#
loop_
_entity.id
_entity.type
_entity.pdbx_description
1 polymer ?
#
loop_
_entity_poly.entity_id
_entity_poly.type
_entity_poly.pdbx_seq_one_letter_code
_entity_poly.pdbx_strand_id
1 'polypeptide(L)'
;MTPKRGDIYISQFEWYRGSILWLVSKHISFGAGFFACPEKKGAIIMQKITGLDYKIKEMAARIKELREIEALTAAQMAEKTDVSEEEYIACESGRSDLTFAFIYRCALAFGVDVTDIIEGHSPKLESYVITRSGEGQKIEQAHGMTYYNLAASFKNRIAEPLFVCSVYSEEAQHRDIELTTHAGQECDLIIKGKLKVQVGEHKAVLGPGDSIYYDSGTPHGMIAVDGSDCLFYAIVLNPTGEPIPELQKSQRLSAQPAHRDSEDRVYTKFIDVTEDDNGTPTEIKFKNTDKFNFAYDIVDAIADKAPDKLALLHISADKQERRFSFKDIKKRSSQAANYFKSLGIKKGDRVMLVLGRHYQFWYAMLGLHKLGAVAVLAMNQLLEHDFEYRFNAAGINTILCTSKGDTAHQAELAAAKCPQVINKIIVDGEREGWRSFDEESALFSSHFDRPADAACGDDTMLMFFTSGTTGYPKIASHSYRYALGHFHTAKYWHNVDPDGLHLTISDTGWAKAMWGKFYGQWICEAPLFVYDFDRFNAADILPMFAKYHITTFCAPPTMLRMMVKEDISKYDLSSVRRMTTAGEALNPEVYRQFKKATGLSILEGFGQTETTMVIGNLTGAESRIGSMGKPAPIYDVDILTPDGKSAAAGESGEICIRTADGAPCGLFKGYYHDEAKTAEVWHDGYYHTGDVAWRDEDGFYWYVGRVDDVIKSSGYRIGPFEIESVIMELPYVLECGVSAAPDEVRGQVVKASIVLTKGTEPSDELKKEIQNYVKSRTAPYKYPRIVVFRDSLPKTTSGKIQRSRL
;
A
#
# COMPACT_ATOMS: atom_id res chain seq x y z
N MET A 1 -19.04 44.50 -34.58
CA MET A 1 -20.17 44.29 -33.66
C MET A 1 -19.64 43.71 -32.36
N THR A 2 -19.51 44.52 -31.38
CA THR A 2 -19.00 44.25 -30.03
C THR A 2 -20.12 43.74 -29.14
N PRO A 3 -19.94 42.73 -28.29
CA PRO A 3 -20.90 42.41 -27.23
C PRO A 3 -20.61 43.25 -26.00
N LYS A 4 -21.69 43.70 -25.38
CA LYS A 4 -21.75 44.60 -24.22
C LYS A 4 -21.26 43.95 -22.93
N ARG A 5 -20.60 44.76 -22.09
CA ARG A 5 -20.30 44.51 -20.68
C ARG A 5 -21.59 44.24 -19.90
N GLY A 6 -21.61 43.17 -19.10
CA GLY A 6 -22.64 42.93 -18.10
C GLY A 6 -22.12 43.34 -16.72
N ASP A 7 -22.90 44.19 -16.06
CA ASP A 7 -22.61 44.76 -14.77
C ASP A 7 -22.66 43.68 -13.66
N ILE A 8 -21.65 43.67 -12.84
CA ILE A 8 -21.63 42.85 -11.60
C ILE A 8 -22.27 43.70 -10.50
N TYR A 9 -23.49 43.33 -10.09
CA TYR A 9 -24.12 43.91 -8.90
C TYR A 9 -23.46 43.38 -7.63
N ILE A 10 -22.80 44.24 -6.88
CA ILE A 10 -22.37 43.98 -5.49
C ILE A 10 -23.51 44.37 -4.58
N SER A 11 -24.25 43.44 -4.02
CA SER A 11 -25.23 43.68 -2.97
C SER A 11 -24.52 43.76 -1.61
N GLN A 12 -24.92 44.78 -0.86
CA GLN A 12 -24.42 45.12 0.52
C GLN A 12 -24.54 43.92 1.46
N PHE A 13 -23.44 43.63 2.17
CA PHE A 13 -23.40 42.66 3.27
C PHE A 13 -23.74 43.34 4.56
N GLU A 14 -24.93 43.07 5.10
CA GLU A 14 -25.25 43.30 6.52
C GLU A 14 -24.88 42.05 7.35
N TRP A 15 -24.07 42.26 8.37
CA TRP A 15 -23.66 41.25 9.33
C TRP A 15 -24.80 40.91 10.29
N TYR A 16 -25.40 39.75 10.21
CA TYR A 16 -26.25 39.20 11.25
C TYR A 16 -25.44 38.33 12.21
N ARG A 17 -25.30 38.82 13.46
CA ARG A 17 -24.98 37.99 14.61
C ARG A 17 -26.20 37.14 14.93
N GLY A 18 -26.07 35.82 14.84
CA GLY A 18 -27.04 34.89 15.38
C GLY A 18 -27.15 33.59 14.62
N SER A 19 -26.92 32.53 15.33
CA SER A 19 -27.45 31.19 15.08
C SER A 19 -26.60 30.18 14.32
N ILE A 20 -25.54 29.69 14.94
CA ILE A 20 -25.06 28.31 14.72
C ILE A 20 -25.77 27.28 15.63
N LEU A 21 -26.84 27.70 16.29
CA LEU A 21 -27.66 26.81 17.16
C LEU A 21 -28.81 26.11 16.42
N TRP A 22 -28.87 26.15 15.09
CA TRP A 22 -30.07 25.67 14.35
C TRP A 22 -29.87 24.39 13.51
N LEU A 23 -28.72 23.80 13.50
CA LEU A 23 -28.45 22.56 12.72
C LEU A 23 -28.47 21.27 13.54
N VAL A 24 -28.62 21.33 14.87
CA VAL A 24 -28.74 20.13 15.71
C VAL A 24 -30.20 19.83 16.12
N SER A 25 -31.16 20.73 15.87
CA SER A 25 -32.54 20.58 16.38
C SER A 25 -33.62 20.22 15.36
N LYS A 26 -33.31 19.87 14.12
CA LYS A 26 -34.32 19.64 13.06
C LYS A 26 -34.55 18.19 12.63
N HIS A 27 -34.09 17.22 13.37
CA HIS A 27 -34.41 15.80 13.09
C HIS A 27 -35.01 15.03 14.26
N ILE A 28 -35.86 15.68 15.08
CA ILE A 28 -36.80 14.95 15.96
C ILE A 28 -38.16 15.64 15.86
N SER A 29 -39.00 15.21 14.91
CA SER A 29 -40.45 15.47 14.96
C SER A 29 -41.16 14.24 15.49
N PHE A 30 -41.79 14.38 16.64
CA PHE A 30 -42.64 13.39 17.25
C PHE A 30 -43.95 13.31 16.52
N GLY A 31 -44.31 12.11 16.05
CA GLY A 31 -45.66 11.70 15.71
C GLY A 31 -46.18 10.75 16.79
N ALA A 32 -47.23 11.14 17.50
CA ALA A 32 -47.80 10.38 18.57
C ALA A 32 -48.63 9.21 18.04
N GLY A 33 -48.47 8.04 18.62
CA GLY A 33 -49.33 6.86 18.44
C GLY A 33 -49.02 5.81 19.50
N PHE A 34 -49.99 5.63 20.43
CA PHE A 34 -50.01 4.77 21.61
C PHE A 34 -49.87 3.28 21.28
N PHE A 35 -49.05 2.49 22.03
CA PHE A 35 -49.31 1.38 22.92
C PHE A 35 -48.08 0.56 23.29
N ALA A 36 -47.82 0.52 24.60
CA ALA A 36 -47.23 -0.53 25.47
C ALA A 36 -45.95 -1.33 25.08
N CYS A 37 -44.81 -1.07 25.73
CA CYS A 37 -44.09 -1.95 26.69
C CYS A 37 -42.84 -1.26 27.22
N PRO A 38 -42.65 -1.12 28.54
CA PRO A 38 -41.62 -0.22 29.11
C PRO A 38 -40.23 -0.77 29.24
N GLU A 39 -39.96 -2.05 29.00
CA GLU A 39 -38.67 -2.65 29.37
C GLU A 39 -37.60 -2.63 28.29
N LYS A 40 -37.97 -2.42 27.01
CA LYS A 40 -36.94 -2.38 25.92
C LYS A 40 -36.44 -0.99 25.57
N LYS A 41 -37.10 0.08 25.95
CA LYS A 41 -36.67 1.45 25.65
C LYS A 41 -35.54 1.94 26.59
N GLY A 42 -35.44 1.45 27.79
CA GLY A 42 -34.37 1.80 28.74
C GLY A 42 -32.99 1.28 28.33
N ALA A 43 -32.91 0.05 27.76
CA ALA A 43 -31.67 -0.57 27.34
C ALA A 43 -31.06 0.10 26.12
N ILE A 44 -31.90 0.56 25.17
CA ILE A 44 -31.42 1.23 23.94
C ILE A 44 -30.94 2.68 24.23
N ILE A 45 -31.58 3.36 25.19
CA ILE A 45 -31.17 4.70 25.62
C ILE A 45 -29.90 4.61 26.47
N MET A 46 -29.74 3.64 27.34
CA MET A 46 -28.50 3.40 28.10
C MET A 46 -27.34 3.01 27.17
N GLN A 47 -27.58 2.20 26.14
CA GLN A 47 -26.54 1.82 25.18
C GLN A 47 -26.09 3.00 24.30
N LYS A 48 -26.96 3.96 23.98
CA LYS A 48 -26.59 5.20 23.29
C LYS A 48 -25.84 6.18 24.18
N ILE A 49 -26.22 6.30 25.47
CA ILE A 49 -25.54 7.17 26.44
C ILE A 49 -24.14 6.63 26.76
N THR A 50 -23.97 5.32 26.94
CA THR A 50 -22.67 4.71 27.17
C THR A 50 -21.73 4.84 25.95
N GLY A 51 -22.27 4.88 24.74
CA GLY A 51 -21.47 5.11 23.52
C GLY A 51 -20.96 6.56 23.39
N LEU A 52 -21.73 7.56 23.83
CA LEU A 52 -21.32 8.98 23.81
C LEU A 52 -20.27 9.26 24.89
N ASP A 53 -20.47 8.76 26.10
CA ASP A 53 -19.50 8.89 27.21
C ASP A 53 -18.17 8.22 26.87
N TYR A 54 -18.20 7.11 26.13
CA TYR A 54 -16.99 6.46 25.65
C TYR A 54 -16.22 7.34 24.65
N LYS A 55 -16.91 7.93 23.68
CA LYS A 55 -16.30 8.84 22.69
C LYS A 55 -15.72 10.12 23.32
N ILE A 56 -16.41 10.70 24.29
CA ILE A 56 -15.93 11.87 25.06
C ILE A 56 -14.62 11.52 25.78
N LYS A 57 -14.54 10.35 26.42
CA LYS A 57 -13.32 9.89 27.10
C LYS A 57 -12.17 9.62 26.13
N GLU A 58 -12.44 9.10 24.93
CA GLU A 58 -11.41 8.93 23.90
C GLU A 58 -10.85 10.27 23.43
N MET A 59 -11.70 11.26 23.14
CA MET A 59 -11.27 12.61 22.76
C MET A 59 -10.48 13.29 23.88
N ALA A 60 -10.95 13.18 25.11
CA ALA A 60 -10.26 13.72 26.28
C ALA A 60 -8.88 13.08 26.49
N ALA A 61 -8.76 11.76 26.29
CA ALA A 61 -7.48 11.05 26.35
C ALA A 61 -6.50 11.51 25.26
N ARG A 62 -6.99 11.79 24.04
CA ARG A 62 -6.18 12.32 22.93
C ARG A 62 -5.67 13.74 23.24
N ILE A 63 -6.53 14.62 23.78
CA ILE A 63 -6.14 15.99 24.21
C ILE A 63 -5.04 15.90 25.27
N LYS A 64 -5.20 15.03 26.26
CA LYS A 64 -4.20 14.82 27.30
C LYS A 64 -2.88 14.32 26.75
N GLU A 65 -2.92 13.36 25.82
CA GLU A 65 -1.74 12.82 25.19
C GLU A 65 -0.98 13.87 24.39
N LEU A 66 -1.69 14.69 23.60
CA LEU A 66 -1.09 15.78 22.82
C LEU A 66 -0.43 16.82 23.75
N ARG A 67 -1.08 17.18 24.85
CA ARG A 67 -0.50 18.08 25.86
C ARG A 67 0.80 17.55 26.47
N GLU A 68 0.81 16.26 26.82
CA GLU A 68 2.00 15.59 27.38
C GLU A 68 3.13 15.47 26.34
N ILE A 69 2.81 15.27 25.07
CA ILE A 69 3.76 15.24 23.95
C ILE A 69 4.44 16.59 23.77
N GLU A 70 3.67 17.69 23.86
CA GLU A 70 4.17 19.05 23.75
C GLU A 70 4.81 19.54 25.03
N ALA A 71 4.90 18.71 26.09
CA ALA A 71 5.43 19.03 27.41
C ALA A 71 4.78 20.26 28.05
N LEU A 72 3.50 20.52 27.78
CA LEU A 72 2.72 21.61 28.34
C LEU A 72 2.06 21.22 29.65
N THR A 73 1.97 22.15 30.59
CA THR A 73 1.18 21.96 31.82
C THR A 73 -0.30 22.20 31.56
N ALA A 74 -1.17 21.71 32.45
CA ALA A 74 -2.61 21.98 32.35
C ALA A 74 -2.90 23.50 32.43
N ALA A 75 -2.17 24.24 33.24
CA ALA A 75 -2.27 25.70 33.35
C ALA A 75 -1.93 26.41 32.04
N GLN A 76 -0.85 25.99 31.37
CA GLN A 76 -0.48 26.57 30.06
C GLN A 76 -1.51 26.26 28.97
N MET A 77 -2.10 25.06 29.00
CA MET A 77 -3.18 24.71 28.06
C MET A 77 -4.48 25.45 28.37
N ALA A 78 -4.79 25.68 29.64
CA ALA A 78 -5.94 26.46 30.06
C ALA A 78 -5.85 27.90 29.52
N GLU A 79 -4.66 28.53 29.61
CA GLU A 79 -4.38 29.85 29.02
C GLU A 79 -4.55 29.84 27.50
N LYS A 80 -3.99 28.82 26.79
CA LYS A 80 -4.09 28.68 25.33
C LYS A 80 -5.50 28.40 24.82
N THR A 81 -6.32 27.78 25.64
CA THR A 81 -7.71 27.41 25.29
C THR A 81 -8.75 28.37 25.86
N ASP A 82 -8.31 29.43 26.59
CA ASP A 82 -9.15 30.49 27.17
C ASP A 82 -10.27 29.91 28.08
N VAL A 83 -9.85 29.00 28.98
CA VAL A 83 -10.68 28.43 30.04
C VAL A 83 -9.92 28.45 31.37
N SER A 84 -10.61 28.23 32.50
CA SER A 84 -9.92 28.05 33.78
C SER A 84 -9.14 26.72 33.82
N GLU A 85 -8.10 26.66 34.64
CA GLU A 85 -7.34 25.40 34.81
C GLU A 85 -8.21 24.26 35.33
N GLU A 86 -9.15 24.56 36.21
CA GLU A 86 -10.11 23.57 36.73
C GLU A 86 -11.02 23.04 35.63
N GLU A 87 -11.51 23.90 34.74
CA GLU A 87 -12.33 23.55 33.60
C GLU A 87 -11.54 22.74 32.57
N TYR A 88 -10.28 23.14 32.28
CA TYR A 88 -9.39 22.41 31.41
C TYR A 88 -9.17 20.96 31.91
N ILE A 89 -8.83 20.81 33.19
CA ILE A 89 -8.62 19.50 33.83
C ILE A 89 -9.90 18.66 33.81
N ALA A 90 -11.09 19.27 34.00
CA ALA A 90 -12.37 18.57 33.91
C ALA A 90 -12.64 18.03 32.50
N CYS A 91 -12.39 18.85 31.46
CA CYS A 91 -12.50 18.47 30.05
C CYS A 91 -11.48 17.38 29.69
N GLU A 92 -10.21 17.57 30.00
CA GLU A 92 -9.14 16.61 29.71
C GLU A 92 -9.32 15.26 30.44
N SER A 93 -9.97 15.23 31.57
CA SER A 93 -10.30 14.00 32.30
C SER A 93 -11.60 13.33 31.83
N GLY A 94 -12.30 13.91 30.85
CA GLY A 94 -13.61 13.41 30.40
C GLY A 94 -14.72 13.49 31.45
N ARG A 95 -14.61 14.39 32.44
CA ARG A 95 -15.60 14.66 33.47
C ARG A 95 -16.56 15.78 33.11
N SER A 96 -16.26 16.50 32.04
CA SER A 96 -17.08 17.56 31.46
C SER A 96 -17.27 17.32 29.97
N ASP A 97 -18.38 17.80 29.43
CA ASP A 97 -18.64 17.72 27.98
C ASP A 97 -17.62 18.54 27.22
N LEU A 98 -17.08 17.98 26.16
CA LEU A 98 -16.13 18.64 25.26
C LEU A 98 -16.90 19.47 24.22
N THR A 99 -16.94 20.80 24.42
CA THR A 99 -17.56 21.66 23.42
C THR A 99 -16.71 21.75 22.16
N PHE A 100 -17.32 21.95 21.01
CA PHE A 100 -16.58 22.09 19.75
C PHE A 100 -15.55 23.24 19.85
N ALA A 101 -15.88 24.36 20.48
CA ALA A 101 -14.98 25.47 20.68
C ALA A 101 -13.73 25.10 21.52
N PHE A 102 -13.90 24.26 22.54
CA PHE A 102 -12.78 23.78 23.35
C PHE A 102 -11.89 22.82 22.52
N ILE A 103 -12.48 21.86 21.81
CA ILE A 103 -11.72 20.94 20.94
C ILE A 103 -10.96 21.71 19.86
N TYR A 104 -11.60 22.73 19.25
CA TYR A 104 -10.98 23.56 18.23
C TYR A 104 -9.78 24.34 18.76
N ARG A 105 -9.89 24.97 19.97
CA ARG A 105 -8.78 25.66 20.60
C ARG A 105 -7.64 24.71 20.99
N CYS A 106 -7.96 23.52 21.45
CA CYS A 106 -6.96 22.45 21.68
C CYS A 106 -6.24 22.09 20.39
N ALA A 107 -6.96 21.90 19.28
CA ALA A 107 -6.38 21.58 17.99
C ALA A 107 -5.43 22.68 17.50
N LEU A 108 -5.82 23.94 17.63
CA LEU A 108 -4.96 25.10 17.33
C LEU A 108 -3.70 25.12 18.20
N ALA A 109 -3.86 24.89 19.51
CA ALA A 109 -2.74 24.93 20.46
C ALA A 109 -1.71 23.82 20.20
N PHE A 110 -2.14 22.68 19.66
CA PHE A 110 -1.28 21.53 19.33
C PHE A 110 -0.83 21.50 17.88
N GLY A 111 -1.35 22.40 17.01
CA GLY A 111 -1.03 22.37 15.57
C GLY A 111 -1.54 21.12 14.84
N VAL A 112 -2.63 20.51 15.32
CA VAL A 112 -3.28 19.33 14.70
C VAL A 112 -4.66 19.69 14.17
N ASP A 113 -5.23 18.85 13.31
CA ASP A 113 -6.60 19.03 12.82
C ASP A 113 -7.62 18.67 13.92
N VAL A 114 -8.78 19.35 13.90
CA VAL A 114 -9.90 19.05 14.82
C VAL A 114 -10.35 17.60 14.68
N THR A 115 -10.32 17.06 13.46
CA THR A 115 -10.64 15.66 13.17
C THR A 115 -9.65 14.68 13.77
N ASP A 116 -8.38 15.06 13.94
CA ASP A 116 -7.39 14.23 14.66
C ASP A 116 -7.82 14.00 16.12
N ILE A 117 -8.41 15.02 16.75
CA ILE A 117 -8.91 14.92 18.13
C ILE A 117 -10.25 14.17 18.17
N ILE A 118 -11.16 14.44 17.25
CA ILE A 118 -12.53 13.87 17.26
C ILE A 118 -12.52 12.40 16.84
N GLU A 119 -11.85 12.06 15.75
CA GLU A 119 -11.93 10.74 15.11
C GLU A 119 -10.67 9.89 15.32
N GLY A 120 -9.54 10.53 15.65
CA GLY A 120 -8.26 9.85 15.86
C GLY A 120 -7.53 9.47 14.56
N HIS A 121 -7.94 10.01 13.44
CA HIS A 121 -7.27 9.92 12.14
C HIS A 121 -7.50 11.20 11.34
N SER A 122 -6.54 11.58 10.53
CA SER A 122 -6.56 12.87 9.80
C SER A 122 -6.87 12.66 8.32
N PRO A 123 -8.02 13.14 7.81
CA PRO A 123 -8.21 13.35 6.39
C PRO A 123 -7.60 14.71 6.02
N LYS A 124 -6.29 14.80 5.77
CA LYS A 124 -5.69 15.99 5.17
C LYS A 124 -5.69 15.86 3.66
N LEU A 125 -6.32 16.82 2.98
CA LEU A 125 -6.32 16.93 1.52
C LEU A 125 -4.88 17.21 1.04
N GLU A 126 -4.34 16.33 0.21
CA GLU A 126 -2.97 16.47 -0.33
C GLU A 126 -2.95 16.99 -1.77
N SER A 127 -4.09 16.96 -2.48
CA SER A 127 -4.15 17.31 -3.90
C SER A 127 -4.77 18.69 -4.16
N TYR A 128 -5.81 19.08 -3.44
CA TYR A 128 -6.42 20.40 -3.55
C TYR A 128 -7.22 20.76 -2.30
N VAL A 129 -7.47 22.07 -2.11
CA VAL A 129 -8.42 22.60 -1.12
C VAL A 129 -9.27 23.67 -1.80
N ILE A 130 -10.56 23.68 -1.53
CA ILE A 130 -11.46 24.75 -1.95
C ILE A 130 -11.91 25.51 -0.70
N THR A 131 -11.46 26.75 -0.59
CA THR A 131 -11.94 27.66 0.45
C THR A 131 -12.95 28.61 -0.14
N ARG A 132 -14.19 28.53 0.31
CA ARG A 132 -15.27 29.41 -0.19
C ARG A 132 -15.12 30.81 0.36
N SER A 133 -15.76 31.78 -0.29
CA SER A 133 -15.72 33.20 0.16
C SER A 133 -16.19 33.32 1.60
N GLY A 134 -15.32 33.90 2.46
CA GLY A 134 -15.58 34.07 3.89
C GLY A 134 -15.21 32.88 4.78
N GLU A 135 -14.73 31.75 4.24
CA GLU A 135 -14.36 30.54 4.99
C GLU A 135 -12.87 30.41 5.28
N GLY A 136 -12.05 31.41 4.91
CA GLY A 136 -10.62 31.44 5.23
C GLY A 136 -10.39 31.43 6.74
N GLN A 137 -9.41 30.64 7.20
CA GLN A 137 -9.04 30.60 8.61
C GLN A 137 -8.43 31.94 9.04
N LYS A 138 -9.11 32.68 9.95
CA LYS A 138 -8.66 33.98 10.43
C LYS A 138 -7.42 33.83 11.30
N ILE A 139 -6.38 34.60 10.99
CA ILE A 139 -5.16 34.77 11.79
C ILE A 139 -5.08 36.24 12.18
N GLU A 140 -5.10 36.56 13.49
CA GLU A 140 -4.89 37.91 13.97
C GLU A 140 -3.40 38.14 14.25
N GLN A 141 -2.82 39.16 13.61
CA GLN A 141 -1.49 39.64 13.96
C GLN A 141 -1.55 41.11 14.50
N ALA A 142 -0.55 41.49 15.28
CA ALA A 142 -0.33 42.87 15.67
C ALA A 142 -0.08 43.73 14.41
N HIS A 143 -0.36 45.01 14.44
CA HIS A 143 -0.08 46.03 13.38
C HIS A 143 -1.23 46.36 12.41
N GLY A 144 -2.48 46.17 12.77
CA GLY A 144 -3.63 46.67 12.00
C GLY A 144 -3.96 45.87 10.74
N MET A 145 -3.40 44.68 10.59
CA MET A 145 -3.72 43.76 9.51
C MET A 145 -4.47 42.52 10.02
N THR A 146 -5.43 42.06 9.23
CA THR A 146 -6.12 40.78 9.46
C THR A 146 -5.84 39.86 8.29
N TYR A 147 -5.36 38.66 8.58
CA TYR A 147 -5.03 37.63 7.61
C TYR A 147 -6.04 36.51 7.64
N TYR A 148 -6.38 35.98 6.49
CA TYR A 148 -7.21 34.79 6.33
C TYR A 148 -6.46 33.75 5.51
N ASN A 149 -6.04 32.64 6.12
CA ASN A 149 -5.37 31.54 5.43
C ASN A 149 -6.37 30.76 4.57
N LEU A 150 -6.13 30.69 3.28
CA LEU A 150 -7.02 30.05 2.31
C LEU A 150 -6.69 28.57 2.05
N ALA A 151 -5.59 28.08 2.60
CA ALA A 151 -5.18 26.69 2.45
C ALA A 151 -4.83 26.03 3.80
N ALA A 152 -5.50 26.43 4.88
CA ALA A 152 -5.20 25.95 6.23
C ALA A 152 -5.31 24.42 6.36
N SER A 153 -6.23 23.79 5.63
CA SER A 153 -6.45 22.34 5.59
C SER A 153 -5.60 21.58 4.54
N PHE A 154 -4.69 22.28 3.82
CA PHE A 154 -3.81 21.63 2.85
C PHE A 154 -2.51 21.15 3.52
N LYS A 155 -2.12 19.88 3.29
CA LYS A 155 -0.92 19.29 3.89
C LYS A 155 0.35 19.60 3.08
N ASN A 156 1.48 19.76 3.75
CA ASN A 156 2.80 19.99 3.12
C ASN A 156 2.83 21.18 2.16
N ARG A 157 2.27 22.31 2.58
CA ARG A 157 2.25 23.55 1.82
C ARG A 157 3.66 24.07 1.57
N ILE A 158 3.96 24.38 0.32
CA ILE A 158 5.16 25.12 -0.10
C ILE A 158 4.87 26.64 -0.17
N ALA A 159 3.60 27.00 -0.04
CA ALA A 159 3.12 28.37 -0.06
C ALA A 159 1.94 28.52 0.91
N GLU A 160 1.85 29.68 1.54
CA GLU A 160 0.68 30.10 2.30
C GLU A 160 -0.09 31.15 1.52
N PRO A 161 -1.21 30.81 0.87
CA PRO A 161 -2.08 31.78 0.23
C PRO A 161 -2.94 32.47 1.31
N LEU A 162 -2.80 33.78 1.42
CA LEU A 162 -3.47 34.61 2.41
C LEU A 162 -4.34 35.67 1.73
N PHE A 163 -5.54 35.84 2.21
CA PHE A 163 -6.33 37.02 1.93
C PHE A 163 -6.13 38.03 3.05
N VAL A 164 -5.66 39.23 2.75
CA VAL A 164 -5.21 40.22 3.76
C VAL A 164 -6.05 41.48 3.69
N CYS A 165 -6.47 41.94 4.84
CA CYS A 165 -7.11 43.25 5.04
C CYS A 165 -6.20 44.15 5.86
N SER A 166 -5.63 45.18 5.26
CA SER A 166 -4.92 46.24 5.94
C SER A 166 -5.89 47.41 6.23
N VAL A 167 -6.17 47.64 7.49
CA VAL A 167 -7.09 48.70 7.91
C VAL A 167 -6.38 50.04 7.84
N TYR A 168 -7.06 51.05 7.24
CA TYR A 168 -6.52 52.38 7.17
C TYR A 168 -6.45 52.99 8.57
N SER A 169 -5.31 53.64 8.89
CA SER A 169 -5.11 54.37 10.13
C SER A 169 -4.40 55.69 9.84
N GLU A 170 -5.01 56.79 10.20
CA GLU A 170 -4.41 58.17 10.10
C GLU A 170 -3.12 58.25 10.88
N GLU A 171 -3.06 57.59 12.05
CA GLU A 171 -1.89 57.57 12.91
C GLU A 171 -0.70 56.86 12.24
N ALA A 172 -0.96 55.79 11.48
CA ALA A 172 0.07 55.04 10.74
C ALA A 172 0.67 55.87 9.57
N GLN A 173 -0.05 56.87 9.03
CA GLN A 173 0.48 57.72 7.97
C GLN A 173 1.62 58.66 8.43
N HIS A 174 1.67 58.95 9.73
CA HIS A 174 2.61 59.87 10.36
C HIS A 174 3.79 59.18 11.08
N ARG A 175 3.90 57.88 10.97
CA ARG A 175 4.98 57.07 11.54
C ARG A 175 5.76 56.34 10.44
N ASP A 176 6.99 55.95 10.74
CA ASP A 176 7.71 55.04 9.85
C ASP A 176 6.99 53.68 9.82
N ILE A 177 7.01 53.04 8.64
CA ILE A 177 6.42 51.71 8.48
C ILE A 177 7.26 50.74 9.32
N GLU A 178 6.59 50.01 10.18
CA GLU A 178 7.22 48.94 10.98
C GLU A 178 7.62 47.79 10.08
N LEU A 179 8.92 47.45 10.11
CA LEU A 179 9.49 46.42 9.21
C LEU A 179 9.67 45.13 9.99
N THR A 180 9.25 44.03 9.35
CA THR A 180 9.43 42.67 9.84
C THR A 180 10.21 41.82 8.82
N THR A 181 10.69 40.68 9.23
CA THR A 181 11.32 39.68 8.34
C THR A 181 10.79 38.31 8.67
N HIS A 182 10.65 37.50 7.65
CA HIS A 182 10.37 36.06 7.80
C HIS A 182 11.06 35.25 6.71
N ALA A 183 11.09 33.94 6.86
CA ALA A 183 11.71 33.05 5.88
C ALA A 183 10.86 32.96 4.61
N GLY A 184 11.52 32.80 3.47
CA GLY A 184 10.89 32.56 2.18
C GLY A 184 10.80 33.80 1.28
N GLN A 185 9.85 33.75 0.37
CA GLN A 185 9.56 34.83 -0.61
C GLN A 185 8.07 35.12 -0.58
N GLU A 186 7.68 36.34 -0.93
CA GLU A 186 6.28 36.76 -0.89
C GLU A 186 5.88 37.45 -2.20
N CYS A 187 4.64 37.17 -2.60
CA CYS A 187 4.01 37.77 -3.77
C CYS A 187 2.67 38.36 -3.35
N ASP A 188 2.51 39.68 -3.45
CA ASP A 188 1.27 40.35 -3.14
C ASP A 188 0.60 40.90 -4.40
N LEU A 189 -0.73 40.78 -4.48
CA LEU A 189 -1.57 41.31 -5.54
C LEU A 189 -2.67 42.15 -4.91
N ILE A 190 -2.71 43.46 -5.26
CA ILE A 190 -3.71 44.36 -4.73
C ILE A 190 -5.07 44.17 -5.42
N ILE A 191 -6.10 43.91 -4.58
CA ILE A 191 -7.49 43.69 -5.08
C ILE A 191 -8.30 45.00 -4.99
N LYS A 192 -8.18 45.71 -3.84
CA LYS A 192 -8.96 46.95 -3.61
C LYS A 192 -8.20 47.89 -2.68
N GLY A 193 -8.35 49.17 -2.86
CA GLY A 193 -7.66 50.19 -2.06
C GLY A 193 -6.24 50.44 -2.55
N LYS A 194 -5.41 51.09 -1.77
CA LYS A 194 -4.01 51.35 -2.07
C LYS A 194 -3.12 50.94 -0.91
N LEU A 195 -1.99 50.33 -1.20
CA LEU A 195 -1.01 49.85 -0.23
C LEU A 195 0.34 50.58 -0.43
N LYS A 196 0.83 51.24 0.58
CA LYS A 196 2.20 51.72 0.62
C LYS A 196 3.09 50.63 1.19
N VAL A 197 4.03 50.13 0.37
CA VAL A 197 4.95 49.07 0.74
C VAL A 197 6.37 49.59 0.88
N GLN A 198 7.14 49.06 1.80
CA GLN A 198 8.56 49.26 1.95
C GLN A 198 9.27 47.91 2.01
N VAL A 199 10.29 47.71 1.16
CA VAL A 199 11.16 46.54 1.16
C VAL A 199 12.61 47.04 1.16
N GLY A 200 13.32 46.84 2.26
CA GLY A 200 14.61 47.51 2.51
C GLY A 200 14.46 49.01 2.45
N GLU A 201 15.25 49.67 1.57
CA GLU A 201 15.19 51.11 1.36
C GLU A 201 14.15 51.57 0.33
N HIS A 202 13.56 50.62 -0.42
CA HIS A 202 12.62 50.89 -1.52
C HIS A 202 11.19 51.08 -0.98
N LYS A 203 10.53 52.18 -1.40
CA LYS A 203 9.15 52.48 -1.06
C LYS A 203 8.33 52.65 -2.35
N ALA A 204 7.15 52.06 -2.38
CA ALA A 204 6.20 52.19 -3.50
C ALA A 204 4.77 52.27 -2.96
N VAL A 205 3.86 52.85 -3.79
CA VAL A 205 2.41 52.78 -3.55
C VAL A 205 1.81 51.97 -4.68
N LEU A 206 1.12 50.91 -4.31
CA LEU A 206 0.49 49.96 -5.20
C LEU A 206 -1.03 50.14 -5.19
N GLY A 207 -1.67 50.08 -6.34
CA GLY A 207 -3.12 50.18 -6.53
C GLY A 207 -3.70 48.83 -7.04
N PRO A 208 -5.04 48.76 -7.20
CA PRO A 208 -5.71 47.56 -7.66
C PRO A 208 -5.18 47.05 -9.00
N GLY A 209 -4.76 45.77 -9.04
CA GLY A 209 -4.12 45.11 -10.17
C GLY A 209 -2.61 45.15 -10.17
N ASP A 210 -1.98 46.00 -9.31
CA ASP A 210 -0.53 45.99 -9.13
C ASP A 210 -0.10 44.80 -8.28
N SER A 211 1.12 44.34 -8.50
CA SER A 211 1.74 43.27 -7.71
C SER A 211 3.19 43.59 -7.34
N ILE A 212 3.63 43.05 -6.21
CA ILE A 212 5.03 43.08 -5.78
C ILE A 212 5.49 41.66 -5.46
N TYR A 213 6.76 41.36 -5.78
CA TYR A 213 7.41 40.10 -5.42
C TYR A 213 8.78 40.39 -4.80
N TYR A 214 9.06 39.81 -3.63
CA TYR A 214 10.28 40.10 -2.89
C TYR A 214 10.74 38.91 -2.04
N ASP A 215 12.02 38.95 -1.63
CA ASP A 215 12.61 38.05 -0.65
C ASP A 215 12.20 38.56 0.74
N SER A 216 11.40 37.77 1.46
CA SER A 216 10.86 38.13 2.81
C SER A 216 11.92 38.13 3.91
N GLY A 217 13.15 37.64 3.63
CA GLY A 217 14.33 37.86 4.48
C GLY A 217 14.81 39.31 4.47
N THR A 218 14.42 40.11 3.46
CA THR A 218 14.65 41.58 3.43
C THR A 218 13.63 42.26 4.36
N PRO A 219 14.04 43.18 5.23
CA PRO A 219 13.10 43.93 6.09
C PRO A 219 12.01 44.58 5.25
N HIS A 220 10.75 44.27 5.53
CA HIS A 220 9.62 44.72 4.76
C HIS A 220 8.42 45.08 5.67
N GLY A 221 7.56 45.93 5.15
CA GLY A 221 6.33 46.32 5.84
C GLY A 221 5.41 47.11 4.93
N MET A 222 4.14 47.20 5.30
CA MET A 222 3.14 47.86 4.45
C MET A 222 1.99 48.44 5.26
N ILE A 223 1.37 49.48 4.71
CA ILE A 223 0.21 50.15 5.34
C ILE A 223 -0.80 50.58 4.24
N ALA A 224 -2.09 50.54 4.57
CA ALA A 224 -3.12 51.11 3.71
C ALA A 224 -3.00 52.65 3.67
N VAL A 225 -3.24 53.26 2.50
CA VAL A 225 -3.15 54.70 2.27
C VAL A 225 -4.41 55.24 1.58
N ASP A 226 -4.46 56.55 1.33
CA ASP A 226 -5.56 57.24 0.68
C ASP A 226 -6.92 57.15 1.38
N GLY A 227 -6.94 57.06 2.71
CA GLY A 227 -8.17 57.16 3.53
C GLY A 227 -9.10 55.93 3.44
N SER A 228 -8.63 54.81 2.92
CA SER A 228 -9.43 53.57 2.79
C SER A 228 -8.62 52.31 3.07
N ASP A 229 -9.32 51.30 3.58
CA ASP A 229 -8.73 49.98 3.77
C ASP A 229 -8.23 49.36 2.45
N CYS A 230 -7.15 48.63 2.53
CA CYS A 230 -6.59 47.89 1.40
C CYS A 230 -6.82 46.38 1.56
N LEU A 231 -7.35 45.76 0.52
CA LEU A 231 -7.49 44.30 0.39
C LEU A 231 -6.49 43.78 -0.65
N PHE A 232 -5.72 42.80 -0.28
CA PHE A 232 -4.78 42.17 -1.20
C PHE A 232 -4.66 40.68 -0.95
N TYR A 233 -4.14 39.99 -1.93
CA TYR A 233 -3.86 38.56 -1.88
C TYR A 233 -2.35 38.39 -1.75
N ALA A 234 -1.91 37.76 -0.66
CA ALA A 234 -0.51 37.46 -0.40
C ALA A 234 -0.24 35.96 -0.54
N ILE A 235 0.86 35.59 -1.16
CA ILE A 235 1.36 34.23 -1.24
C ILE A 235 2.77 34.21 -0.63
N VAL A 236 2.90 33.69 0.58
CA VAL A 236 4.19 33.45 1.22
C VAL A 236 4.70 32.09 0.74
N LEU A 237 5.81 32.09 -0.01
CA LEU A 237 6.46 30.91 -0.57
C LEU A 237 7.55 30.44 0.39
N ASN A 238 7.59 29.14 0.70
CA ASN A 238 8.55 28.52 1.60
C ASN A 238 8.68 29.25 2.96
N PRO A 239 7.58 29.37 3.72
CA PRO A 239 7.54 30.18 4.94
C PRO A 239 8.45 29.67 6.06
N THR A 240 8.93 28.44 6.00
CA THR A 240 9.87 27.87 6.96
C THR A 240 11.32 28.15 6.63
N GLY A 241 11.62 28.54 5.37
CA GLY A 241 12.99 28.75 4.85
C GLY A 241 13.82 27.46 4.79
N GLU A 242 13.28 26.31 5.18
CA GLU A 242 13.95 25.04 4.98
C GLU A 242 14.05 24.72 3.48
N PRO A 243 15.10 24.02 3.03
CA PRO A 243 15.13 23.52 1.66
C PRO A 243 13.84 22.77 1.42
N ILE A 244 13.06 23.20 0.42
CA ILE A 244 11.83 22.50 0.03
C ILE A 244 12.26 21.07 -0.21
N PRO A 245 11.84 20.08 0.60
CA PRO A 245 12.06 18.69 0.26
C PRO A 245 11.48 18.55 -1.15
N GLU A 246 12.29 18.01 -2.10
CA GLU A 246 11.75 17.75 -3.46
C GLU A 246 10.39 17.13 -3.24
N LEU A 247 9.37 17.93 -3.59
CA LEU A 247 7.98 17.65 -3.27
C LEU A 247 7.73 16.17 -3.43
N GLN A 248 7.18 15.55 -2.38
CA GLN A 248 6.30 14.43 -2.53
C GLN A 248 5.05 14.91 -3.32
N LYS A 249 5.29 15.42 -4.53
CA LYS A 249 4.25 15.36 -5.54
C LYS A 249 3.98 13.88 -5.64
N SER A 250 2.77 13.47 -5.32
CA SER A 250 2.21 12.28 -5.93
C SER A 250 2.40 12.52 -7.43
N GLN A 251 3.56 12.10 -7.97
CA GLN A 251 3.84 12.35 -9.37
C GLN A 251 2.82 11.53 -10.10
N ARG A 252 1.83 12.23 -10.67
CA ARG A 252 0.96 11.65 -11.67
C ARG A 252 1.90 11.20 -12.77
N LEU A 253 2.04 9.90 -12.90
CA LEU A 253 2.81 9.33 -13.99
C LEU A 253 1.87 9.29 -15.18
N SER A 254 2.34 9.83 -16.31
CA SER A 254 1.61 9.69 -17.57
C SER A 254 1.27 8.22 -17.81
N ALA A 255 0.07 7.98 -18.27
CA ALA A 255 -0.40 6.66 -18.63
C ALA A 255 0.61 5.98 -19.58
N GLN A 256 1.07 4.80 -19.23
CA GLN A 256 1.82 3.96 -20.16
C GLN A 256 0.82 3.14 -20.96
N PRO A 257 0.84 3.20 -22.29
CA PRO A 257 -0.11 2.43 -23.11
C PRO A 257 0.07 0.93 -22.84
N ALA A 258 -1.03 0.22 -22.78
CA ALA A 258 -1.01 -1.23 -22.77
C ALA A 258 -0.45 -1.76 -24.10
N HIS A 259 0.27 -2.88 -24.05
CA HIS A 259 0.67 -3.55 -25.26
C HIS A 259 -0.59 -4.04 -26.01
N ARG A 260 -0.83 -3.56 -27.23
CA ARG A 260 -1.95 -4.00 -28.06
C ARG A 260 -1.65 -5.38 -28.63
N ASP A 261 -2.45 -6.35 -28.25
CA ASP A 261 -2.35 -7.70 -28.79
C ASP A 261 -2.91 -7.80 -30.22
N SER A 262 -2.39 -8.73 -30.98
CA SER A 262 -3.06 -9.19 -32.20
C SER A 262 -4.36 -9.91 -31.83
N GLU A 263 -5.38 -9.85 -32.69
CA GLU A 263 -6.70 -10.48 -32.44
C GLU A 263 -6.66 -12.02 -32.26
N ASP A 264 -5.52 -12.66 -32.57
CA ASP A 264 -5.35 -14.11 -32.55
C ASP A 264 -4.53 -14.59 -31.35
N ARG A 265 -4.90 -14.25 -30.13
CA ARG A 265 -4.28 -14.79 -28.90
C ARG A 265 -5.04 -15.99 -28.37
N VAL A 266 -4.32 -16.99 -27.83
CA VAL A 266 -4.92 -18.22 -27.30
C VAL A 266 -5.92 -17.92 -26.18
N TYR A 267 -5.62 -16.94 -25.35
CA TYR A 267 -6.48 -16.59 -24.21
C TYR A 267 -7.87 -16.05 -24.61
N THR A 268 -8.07 -15.55 -25.83
CA THR A 268 -9.36 -14.99 -26.27
C THR A 268 -10.49 -16.02 -26.28
N LYS A 269 -10.16 -17.32 -26.21
CA LYS A 269 -11.13 -18.40 -25.98
C LYS A 269 -11.75 -18.39 -24.58
N PHE A 270 -11.09 -17.75 -23.62
CA PHE A 270 -11.45 -17.79 -22.19
C PHE A 270 -11.63 -16.43 -21.56
N ILE A 271 -11.14 -15.36 -22.19
CA ILE A 271 -11.11 -14.01 -21.63
C ILE A 271 -11.53 -13.01 -22.69
N ASP A 272 -12.57 -12.25 -22.38
CA ASP A 272 -12.98 -11.05 -23.11
C ASP A 272 -12.62 -9.82 -22.29
N VAL A 273 -12.10 -8.79 -22.94
CA VAL A 273 -11.69 -7.54 -22.29
C VAL A 273 -12.32 -6.37 -23.01
N THR A 274 -12.85 -5.43 -22.23
CA THR A 274 -13.22 -4.10 -22.70
C THR A 274 -12.21 -3.10 -22.16
N GLU A 275 -11.61 -2.31 -23.05
CA GLU A 275 -10.64 -1.26 -22.71
C GLU A 275 -11.25 0.11 -23.04
N ASP A 276 -10.84 1.15 -22.31
CA ASP A 276 -11.10 2.54 -22.67
C ASP A 276 -10.15 3.01 -23.79
N ASP A 277 -10.32 4.29 -24.22
CA ASP A 277 -9.50 4.89 -25.29
C ASP A 277 -7.99 4.90 -24.98
N ASN A 278 -7.60 4.80 -23.71
CA ASN A 278 -6.20 4.78 -23.25
C ASN A 278 -5.65 3.35 -23.14
N GLY A 279 -6.48 2.33 -23.37
CA GLY A 279 -6.11 0.92 -23.19
C GLY A 279 -6.17 0.46 -21.73
N THR A 280 -6.88 1.18 -20.85
CA THR A 280 -7.15 0.74 -19.48
C THR A 280 -8.29 -0.27 -19.50
N PRO A 281 -8.15 -1.43 -18.84
CA PRO A 281 -9.25 -2.40 -18.78
C PRO A 281 -10.38 -1.87 -17.91
N THR A 282 -11.58 -1.78 -18.49
CA THR A 282 -12.81 -1.39 -17.79
C THR A 282 -13.66 -2.60 -17.39
N GLU A 283 -13.55 -3.68 -18.13
CA GLU A 283 -14.22 -4.94 -17.83
C GLU A 283 -13.41 -6.13 -18.32
N ILE A 284 -13.36 -7.19 -17.53
CA ILE A 284 -12.74 -8.48 -17.89
C ILE A 284 -13.75 -9.59 -17.58
N LYS A 285 -14.20 -10.29 -18.63
CA LYS A 285 -15.14 -11.41 -18.51
C LYS A 285 -14.44 -12.73 -18.80
N PHE A 286 -14.65 -13.69 -17.91
CA PHE A 286 -14.18 -15.06 -18.09
C PHE A 286 -15.29 -15.94 -18.64
N LYS A 287 -14.95 -16.79 -19.62
CA LYS A 287 -15.85 -17.73 -20.27
C LYS A 287 -15.23 -19.12 -20.32
N ASN A 288 -16.06 -20.16 -20.42
CA ASN A 288 -15.64 -21.56 -20.50
C ASN A 288 -14.76 -22.00 -19.30
N THR A 289 -14.93 -21.35 -18.13
CA THR A 289 -14.07 -21.56 -16.96
C THR A 289 -14.25 -22.90 -16.30
N ASP A 290 -15.41 -23.54 -16.44
CA ASP A 290 -15.78 -24.85 -15.92
C ASP A 290 -14.96 -26.00 -16.48
N LYS A 291 -14.44 -25.84 -17.71
CA LYS A 291 -13.61 -26.83 -18.41
C LYS A 291 -12.15 -26.43 -18.57
N PHE A 292 -11.80 -25.26 -18.00
CA PHE A 292 -10.46 -24.72 -18.17
C PHE A 292 -9.40 -25.50 -17.41
N ASN A 293 -8.33 -25.86 -18.12
CA ASN A 293 -7.08 -26.40 -17.55
C ASN A 293 -5.88 -25.69 -18.21
N PHE A 294 -5.11 -24.96 -17.44
CA PHE A 294 -4.02 -24.10 -17.92
C PHE A 294 -3.00 -24.84 -18.79
N ALA A 295 -2.65 -26.09 -18.43
CA ALA A 295 -1.63 -26.85 -19.15
C ALA A 295 -2.07 -27.18 -20.59
N TYR A 296 -3.32 -27.61 -20.78
CA TYR A 296 -3.85 -27.98 -22.10
C TYR A 296 -4.33 -26.76 -22.90
N ASP A 297 -5.10 -25.87 -22.22
CA ASP A 297 -5.88 -24.85 -22.90
C ASP A 297 -5.06 -23.60 -23.22
N ILE A 298 -3.93 -23.39 -22.53
CA ILE A 298 -2.99 -22.30 -22.77
C ILE A 298 -1.65 -22.84 -23.29
N VAL A 299 -0.90 -23.60 -22.48
CA VAL A 299 0.50 -23.94 -22.81
C VAL A 299 0.59 -24.88 -24.01
N ASP A 300 -0.19 -25.96 -24.00
CA ASP A 300 -0.20 -26.91 -25.14
C ASP A 300 -0.77 -26.23 -26.39
N ALA A 301 -1.81 -25.39 -26.26
CA ALA A 301 -2.38 -24.67 -27.39
C ALA A 301 -1.41 -23.65 -28.01
N ILE A 302 -0.58 -22.94 -27.20
CA ILE A 302 0.49 -22.09 -27.72
C ILE A 302 1.55 -22.95 -28.43
N ALA A 303 1.95 -24.07 -27.82
CA ALA A 303 2.92 -24.99 -28.44
C ALA A 303 2.45 -25.52 -29.79
N ASP A 304 1.16 -25.74 -29.96
CA ASP A 304 0.59 -26.20 -31.27
C ASP A 304 0.52 -25.04 -32.28
N LYS A 305 0.28 -23.82 -31.84
CA LYS A 305 0.18 -22.63 -32.69
C LYS A 305 1.55 -22.07 -33.08
N ALA A 306 2.46 -21.95 -32.09
CA ALA A 306 3.77 -21.33 -32.22
C ALA A 306 4.86 -22.16 -31.50
N PRO A 307 5.18 -23.36 -32.03
CA PRO A 307 6.02 -24.37 -31.35
C PRO A 307 7.39 -23.86 -30.94
N ASP A 308 8.03 -23.04 -31.78
CA ASP A 308 9.38 -22.55 -31.55
C ASP A 308 9.44 -21.21 -30.77
N LYS A 309 8.28 -20.67 -30.41
CA LYS A 309 8.22 -19.45 -29.55
C LYS A 309 8.88 -19.73 -28.21
N LEU A 310 9.78 -18.82 -27.78
CA LEU A 310 10.43 -18.90 -26.48
C LEU A 310 9.39 -18.88 -25.36
N ALA A 311 9.45 -19.83 -24.45
CA ALA A 311 8.64 -19.88 -23.24
C ALA A 311 9.43 -19.49 -22.00
N LEU A 312 10.68 -19.97 -21.90
CA LEU A 312 11.54 -19.81 -20.72
C LEU A 312 13.00 -19.66 -21.12
N LEU A 313 13.64 -18.60 -20.65
CA LEU A 313 15.09 -18.44 -20.63
C LEU A 313 15.58 -18.57 -19.19
N HIS A 314 16.30 -19.63 -18.90
CA HIS A 314 16.82 -19.95 -17.56
C HIS A 314 18.34 -19.77 -17.51
N ILE A 315 18.81 -19.07 -16.51
CA ILE A 315 20.24 -18.90 -16.20
C ILE A 315 20.49 -19.52 -14.84
N SER A 316 21.33 -20.54 -14.78
CA SER A 316 21.72 -21.20 -13.53
C SER A 316 22.73 -20.36 -12.71
N ALA A 317 23.00 -20.74 -11.45
CA ALA A 317 23.95 -20.04 -10.57
C ALA A 317 25.36 -19.99 -11.18
N ASP A 318 25.77 -21.04 -11.90
CA ASP A 318 27.04 -21.11 -12.66
C ASP A 318 26.99 -20.43 -14.03
N LYS A 319 25.94 -19.63 -14.30
CA LYS A 319 25.72 -18.85 -15.52
C LYS A 319 25.48 -19.67 -16.81
N GLN A 320 25.15 -20.96 -16.70
CA GLN A 320 24.71 -21.72 -17.86
C GLN A 320 23.34 -21.23 -18.34
N GLU A 321 23.23 -21.03 -19.65
CA GLU A 321 22.02 -20.57 -20.32
C GLU A 321 21.24 -21.76 -20.86
N ARG A 322 19.93 -21.81 -20.60
CA ARG A 322 19.01 -22.81 -21.15
C ARG A 322 17.79 -22.11 -21.71
N ARG A 323 17.47 -22.41 -22.97
CA ARG A 323 16.28 -21.88 -23.66
C ARG A 323 15.28 -23.01 -23.88
N PHE A 324 14.01 -22.74 -23.53
CA PHE A 324 12.91 -23.67 -23.75
C PHE A 324 11.84 -22.99 -24.59
N SER A 325 11.50 -23.59 -25.73
CA SER A 325 10.32 -23.22 -26.51
C SER A 325 9.04 -23.77 -25.86
N PHE A 326 7.88 -23.26 -26.28
CA PHE A 326 6.60 -23.85 -25.83
C PHE A 326 6.48 -25.32 -26.22
N LYS A 327 7.02 -25.75 -27.35
CA LYS A 327 7.13 -27.16 -27.75
C LYS A 327 7.96 -27.98 -26.75
N ASP A 328 9.09 -27.44 -26.28
CA ASP A 328 9.91 -28.12 -25.27
C ASP A 328 9.17 -28.25 -23.95
N ILE A 329 8.46 -27.22 -23.54
CA ILE A 329 7.65 -27.23 -22.33
C ILE A 329 6.51 -28.23 -22.42
N LYS A 330 5.77 -28.28 -23.57
CA LYS A 330 4.72 -29.30 -23.84
C LYS A 330 5.27 -30.69 -23.77
N LYS A 331 6.41 -30.98 -24.45
CA LYS A 331 7.10 -32.27 -24.46
C LYS A 331 7.48 -32.70 -23.06
N ARG A 332 8.22 -31.84 -22.31
CA ARG A 332 8.72 -32.18 -20.97
C ARG A 332 7.61 -32.31 -19.94
N SER A 333 6.57 -31.50 -20.02
CA SER A 333 5.41 -31.61 -19.12
C SER A 333 4.60 -32.88 -19.36
N SER A 334 4.53 -33.36 -20.62
CA SER A 334 3.91 -34.65 -20.93
C SER A 334 4.73 -35.81 -20.39
N GLN A 335 6.07 -35.75 -20.52
CA GLN A 335 6.98 -36.72 -19.90
C GLN A 335 6.82 -36.75 -18.38
N ALA A 336 6.77 -35.58 -17.71
CA ALA A 336 6.54 -35.47 -16.28
C ALA A 336 5.18 -36.05 -15.85
N ALA A 337 4.11 -35.80 -16.61
CA ALA A 337 2.78 -36.35 -16.32
C ALA A 337 2.78 -37.88 -16.40
N ASN A 338 3.40 -38.46 -17.43
CA ASN A 338 3.55 -39.91 -17.61
C ASN A 338 4.42 -40.53 -16.48
N TYR A 339 5.49 -39.85 -16.10
CA TYR A 339 6.35 -40.27 -15.01
C TYR A 339 5.58 -40.28 -13.69
N PHE A 340 4.90 -39.18 -13.32
CA PHE A 340 4.11 -39.12 -12.10
C PHE A 340 3.00 -40.20 -12.09
N LYS A 341 2.33 -40.44 -13.22
CA LYS A 341 1.34 -41.48 -13.37
C LYS A 341 1.93 -42.86 -13.10
N SER A 342 3.17 -43.14 -13.57
CA SER A 342 3.87 -44.41 -13.35
C SER A 342 4.19 -44.66 -11.87
N LEU A 343 4.35 -43.62 -11.07
CA LEU A 343 4.54 -43.67 -9.63
C LEU A 343 3.23 -43.86 -8.82
N GLY A 344 2.09 -44.03 -9.52
CA GLY A 344 0.79 -44.21 -8.90
C GLY A 344 0.11 -42.92 -8.48
N ILE A 345 0.67 -41.74 -8.84
CA ILE A 345 0.06 -40.43 -8.59
C ILE A 345 -1.16 -40.29 -9.52
N LYS A 346 -2.26 -39.81 -8.95
CA LYS A 346 -3.53 -39.66 -9.68
C LYS A 346 -4.20 -38.31 -9.33
N LYS A 347 -5.30 -38.03 -10.03
CA LYS A 347 -6.12 -36.84 -9.77
C LYS A 347 -6.44 -36.67 -8.27
N GLY A 348 -6.18 -35.48 -7.73
CA GLY A 348 -6.43 -35.12 -6.34
C GLY A 348 -5.32 -35.48 -5.35
N ASP A 349 -4.29 -36.25 -5.76
CA ASP A 349 -3.11 -36.49 -4.91
C ASP A 349 -2.30 -35.20 -4.71
N ARG A 350 -1.70 -35.02 -3.53
CA ARG A 350 -0.92 -33.83 -3.20
C ARG A 350 0.57 -34.12 -3.34
N VAL A 351 1.20 -33.41 -4.24
CA VAL A 351 2.63 -33.49 -4.52
C VAL A 351 3.31 -32.20 -4.05
N MET A 352 4.24 -32.32 -3.13
CA MET A 352 4.99 -31.16 -2.63
C MET A 352 6.17 -30.86 -3.56
N LEU A 353 6.30 -29.60 -3.96
CA LEU A 353 7.40 -29.08 -4.78
C LEU A 353 8.27 -28.14 -3.97
N VAL A 354 9.57 -28.49 -3.80
CA VAL A 354 10.55 -27.69 -3.07
C VAL A 354 11.76 -27.48 -3.98
N LEU A 355 11.61 -26.64 -4.98
CA LEU A 355 12.53 -26.58 -6.13
C LEU A 355 13.29 -25.26 -6.29
N GLY A 356 13.03 -24.26 -5.43
CA GLY A 356 13.66 -22.97 -5.62
C GLY A 356 13.38 -22.41 -7.03
N ARG A 357 14.43 -22.14 -7.81
CA ARG A 357 14.30 -21.58 -9.17
C ARG A 357 14.78 -22.55 -10.26
N HIS A 358 14.85 -23.84 -9.98
CA HIS A 358 15.21 -24.85 -10.96
C HIS A 358 14.25 -24.86 -12.14
N TYR A 359 14.77 -24.98 -13.37
CA TYR A 359 13.93 -24.99 -14.58
C TYR A 359 12.95 -26.17 -14.65
N GLN A 360 13.20 -27.23 -13.92
CA GLN A 360 12.32 -28.39 -13.80
C GLN A 360 10.96 -28.04 -13.18
N PHE A 361 10.90 -26.99 -12.37
CA PHE A 361 9.67 -26.52 -11.74
C PHE A 361 8.53 -26.30 -12.75
N TRP A 362 8.82 -25.66 -13.88
CA TRP A 362 7.78 -25.27 -14.85
C TRP A 362 7.10 -26.47 -15.48
N TYR A 363 7.87 -27.45 -15.95
CA TYR A 363 7.26 -28.61 -16.59
C TYR A 363 6.80 -29.67 -15.59
N ALA A 364 7.32 -29.74 -14.38
CA ALA A 364 6.76 -30.56 -13.29
C ALA A 364 5.38 -30.05 -12.87
N MET A 365 5.22 -28.74 -12.66
CA MET A 365 3.92 -28.12 -12.39
C MET A 365 2.88 -28.45 -13.45
N LEU A 366 3.22 -28.27 -14.73
CA LEU A 366 2.32 -28.58 -15.84
C LEU A 366 2.02 -30.08 -15.92
N GLY A 367 2.99 -30.93 -15.62
CA GLY A 367 2.78 -32.39 -15.54
C GLY A 367 1.73 -32.76 -14.50
N LEU A 368 1.78 -32.11 -13.31
CA LEU A 368 0.77 -32.29 -12.27
C LEU A 368 -0.59 -31.73 -12.72
N HIS A 369 -0.63 -30.58 -13.38
CA HIS A 369 -1.88 -30.02 -13.91
C HIS A 369 -2.52 -30.89 -14.97
N LYS A 370 -1.72 -31.51 -15.85
CA LYS A 370 -2.20 -32.50 -16.85
C LYS A 370 -2.77 -33.74 -16.18
N LEU A 371 -2.10 -34.27 -15.17
CA LEU A 371 -2.52 -35.45 -14.42
C LEU A 371 -3.72 -35.15 -13.48
N GLY A 372 -3.92 -33.88 -13.12
CA GLY A 372 -4.94 -33.48 -12.16
C GLY A 372 -4.51 -33.62 -10.68
N ALA A 373 -3.22 -33.83 -10.44
CA ALA A 373 -2.67 -33.82 -9.08
C ALA A 373 -2.51 -32.39 -8.56
N VAL A 374 -2.64 -32.22 -7.26
CA VAL A 374 -2.56 -30.91 -6.58
C VAL A 374 -1.11 -30.61 -6.25
N ALA A 375 -0.59 -29.51 -6.79
CA ALA A 375 0.73 -29.01 -6.43
C ALA A 375 0.71 -28.29 -5.08
N VAL A 376 1.62 -28.66 -4.18
CA VAL A 376 1.79 -27.99 -2.89
C VAL A 376 3.16 -27.34 -2.88
N LEU A 377 3.20 -26.01 -2.97
CA LEU A 377 4.46 -25.30 -3.14
C LEU A 377 5.08 -24.93 -1.78
N ALA A 378 6.40 -25.13 -1.69
CA ALA A 378 7.14 -24.83 -0.48
C ALA A 378 8.56 -24.32 -0.78
N MET A 379 9.11 -23.57 0.18
CA MET A 379 10.46 -23.00 0.10
C MET A 379 11.51 -24.03 0.53
N ASN A 380 12.74 -23.84 0.05
CA ASN A 380 13.88 -24.72 0.34
C ASN A 380 14.55 -24.48 1.72
N GLN A 381 13.97 -23.61 2.54
CA GLN A 381 14.51 -23.29 3.88
C GLN A 381 13.73 -23.96 5.03
N LEU A 382 12.92 -24.97 4.70
CA LEU A 382 12.13 -25.69 5.70
C LEU A 382 13.03 -26.65 6.49
N LEU A 383 12.75 -26.75 7.80
CA LEU A 383 13.35 -27.73 8.70
C LEU A 383 12.46 -28.97 8.83
N GLU A 384 12.99 -30.02 9.45
CA GLU A 384 12.32 -31.30 9.68
C GLU A 384 10.89 -31.15 10.22
N HIS A 385 10.70 -30.39 11.28
CA HIS A 385 9.37 -30.18 11.90
C HIS A 385 8.40 -29.43 10.99
N ASP A 386 8.93 -28.56 10.12
CA ASP A 386 8.13 -27.85 9.12
C ASP A 386 7.62 -28.79 8.03
N PHE A 387 8.47 -29.71 7.58
CA PHE A 387 8.08 -30.74 6.61
C PHE A 387 7.09 -31.73 7.23
N GLU A 388 7.36 -32.22 8.44
CA GLU A 388 6.48 -33.14 9.17
C GLU A 388 5.07 -32.57 9.31
N TYR A 389 4.95 -31.31 9.75
CA TYR A 389 3.67 -30.61 9.82
C TYR A 389 2.95 -30.58 8.47
N ARG A 390 3.64 -30.16 7.40
CA ARG A 390 3.06 -30.00 6.07
C ARG A 390 2.66 -31.32 5.44
N PHE A 391 3.46 -32.36 5.61
CA PHE A 391 3.12 -33.70 5.12
C PHE A 391 1.82 -34.20 5.73
N ASN A 392 1.64 -34.00 7.02
CA ASN A 392 0.46 -34.44 7.74
C ASN A 392 -0.76 -33.53 7.42
N ALA A 393 -0.62 -32.21 7.51
CA ALA A 393 -1.70 -31.26 7.35
C ALA A 393 -2.32 -31.28 5.94
N ALA A 394 -1.50 -31.42 4.90
CA ALA A 394 -1.99 -31.50 3.51
C ALA A 394 -2.13 -32.94 3.01
N GLY A 395 -1.77 -33.97 3.79
CA GLY A 395 -1.81 -35.36 3.36
C GLY A 395 -0.93 -35.62 2.13
N ILE A 396 0.30 -35.12 2.16
CA ILE A 396 1.26 -35.23 1.05
C ILE A 396 1.78 -36.66 0.96
N ASN A 397 1.72 -37.25 -0.25
CA ASN A 397 2.21 -38.61 -0.51
C ASN A 397 3.50 -38.63 -1.35
N THR A 398 3.86 -37.49 -1.95
CA THR A 398 5.01 -37.36 -2.85
C THR A 398 5.70 -36.04 -2.64
N ILE A 399 7.03 -36.05 -2.59
CA ILE A 399 7.85 -34.85 -2.60
C ILE A 399 8.82 -34.84 -3.79
N LEU A 400 8.88 -33.71 -4.49
CA LEU A 400 9.87 -33.37 -5.50
C LEU A 400 10.75 -32.24 -4.94
N CYS A 401 12.02 -32.54 -4.68
CA CYS A 401 12.91 -31.71 -3.88
C CYS A 401 14.21 -31.38 -4.62
N THR A 402 14.76 -30.19 -4.37
CA THR A 402 16.12 -29.84 -4.81
C THR A 402 17.19 -30.65 -4.08
N SER A 403 18.29 -30.98 -4.78
CA SER A 403 19.49 -31.54 -4.16
C SER A 403 20.34 -30.50 -3.44
N LYS A 404 20.09 -29.20 -3.67
CA LYS A 404 20.89 -28.11 -3.14
C LYS A 404 20.67 -27.91 -1.63
N GLY A 405 21.77 -27.70 -0.93
CA GLY A 405 21.76 -27.42 0.51
C GLY A 405 21.29 -28.60 1.35
N ASP A 406 20.66 -28.31 2.50
CA ASP A 406 20.20 -29.32 3.47
C ASP A 406 18.74 -29.75 3.28
N THR A 407 18.05 -29.17 2.29
CA THR A 407 16.59 -29.31 2.10
C THR A 407 16.14 -30.78 2.00
N ALA A 408 16.81 -31.58 1.16
CA ALA A 408 16.45 -32.98 0.97
C ALA A 408 16.72 -33.83 2.23
N HIS A 409 17.74 -33.50 3.03
CA HIS A 409 18.01 -34.14 4.30
C HIS A 409 16.91 -33.86 5.33
N GLN A 410 16.50 -32.60 5.47
CA GLN A 410 15.41 -32.22 6.38
C GLN A 410 14.09 -32.88 5.97
N ALA A 411 13.79 -32.93 4.67
CA ALA A 411 12.61 -33.60 4.15
C ALA A 411 12.64 -35.12 4.40
N GLU A 412 13.81 -35.77 4.32
CA GLU A 412 13.98 -37.19 4.57
C GLU A 412 13.76 -37.54 6.03
N LEU A 413 14.29 -36.75 6.98
CA LEU A 413 14.05 -36.90 8.41
C LEU A 413 12.56 -36.85 8.73
N ALA A 414 11.85 -35.90 8.14
CA ALA A 414 10.40 -35.78 8.30
C ALA A 414 9.64 -36.95 7.64
N ALA A 415 10.04 -37.37 6.44
CA ALA A 415 9.41 -38.50 5.73
C ALA A 415 9.54 -39.82 6.48
N ALA A 416 10.62 -40.03 7.25
CA ALA A 416 10.78 -41.18 8.12
C ALA A 416 9.70 -41.29 9.19
N LYS A 417 9.10 -40.14 9.60
CA LYS A 417 7.99 -40.07 10.55
C LYS A 417 6.61 -40.04 9.89
N CYS A 418 6.57 -39.90 8.58
CA CYS A 418 5.35 -39.71 7.79
C CYS A 418 5.21 -40.83 6.76
N PRO A 419 4.70 -42.02 7.12
CA PRO A 419 4.68 -43.21 6.25
C PRO A 419 3.82 -43.03 4.97
N GLN A 420 2.95 -42.04 4.93
CA GLN A 420 2.19 -41.68 3.72
C GLN A 420 3.06 -41.06 2.62
N VAL A 421 4.26 -40.57 2.91
CA VAL A 421 5.20 -40.04 1.92
C VAL A 421 5.95 -41.20 1.27
N ILE A 422 5.36 -41.75 0.20
CA ILE A 422 5.86 -42.96 -0.46
C ILE A 422 6.84 -42.68 -1.60
N ASN A 423 6.75 -41.49 -2.22
CA ASN A 423 7.64 -41.11 -3.31
C ASN A 423 8.53 -39.94 -2.91
N LYS A 424 9.85 -40.17 -2.91
CA LYS A 424 10.87 -39.15 -2.72
C LYS A 424 11.64 -38.98 -4.01
N ILE A 425 11.56 -37.80 -4.63
CA ILE A 425 12.12 -37.51 -5.95
C ILE A 425 13.07 -36.31 -5.82
N ILE A 426 14.28 -36.45 -6.37
CA ILE A 426 15.33 -35.43 -6.33
C ILE A 426 15.50 -34.77 -7.71
N VAL A 427 15.82 -33.50 -7.70
CA VAL A 427 16.11 -32.68 -8.90
C VAL A 427 17.54 -32.15 -8.80
N ASP A 428 18.25 -32.12 -9.91
CA ASP A 428 19.59 -31.55 -10.07
C ASP A 428 20.63 -32.26 -9.15
N GLY A 429 20.65 -33.60 -9.21
CA GLY A 429 21.59 -34.42 -8.44
C GLY A 429 21.05 -35.83 -8.13
N GLU A 430 21.82 -36.57 -7.36
CA GLU A 430 21.50 -37.91 -6.90
C GLU A 430 21.47 -37.96 -5.36
N ARG A 431 20.61 -38.81 -4.81
CA ARG A 431 20.53 -39.11 -3.39
C ARG A 431 20.06 -40.56 -3.17
N GLU A 432 20.77 -41.29 -2.30
CA GLU A 432 20.41 -42.65 -1.94
C GLU A 432 18.97 -42.72 -1.40
N GLY A 433 18.17 -43.66 -1.92
CA GLY A 433 16.76 -43.80 -1.55
C GLY A 433 15.81 -42.77 -2.16
N TRP A 434 16.29 -41.91 -3.05
CA TRP A 434 15.50 -40.96 -3.84
C TRP A 434 15.59 -41.28 -5.32
N ARG A 435 14.52 -41.04 -6.06
CA ARG A 435 14.44 -41.18 -7.52
C ARG A 435 14.95 -39.92 -8.21
N SER A 436 15.67 -40.08 -9.33
CA SER A 436 16.11 -38.91 -10.13
C SER A 436 14.99 -38.45 -11.07
N PHE A 437 14.52 -37.23 -10.87
CA PHE A 437 13.49 -36.65 -11.75
C PHE A 437 13.99 -36.44 -13.18
N ASP A 438 15.20 -35.94 -13.29
CA ASP A 438 15.80 -35.61 -14.61
C ASP A 438 16.02 -36.84 -15.46
N GLU A 439 16.56 -37.91 -14.88
CA GLU A 439 16.87 -39.15 -15.61
C GLU A 439 15.60 -39.95 -15.89
N GLU A 440 14.77 -40.19 -14.86
CA GLU A 440 13.61 -41.07 -15.02
C GLU A 440 12.53 -40.43 -15.88
N SER A 441 12.19 -39.15 -15.68
CA SER A 441 11.13 -38.50 -16.46
C SER A 441 11.45 -38.44 -17.96
N ALA A 442 12.73 -38.31 -18.31
CA ALA A 442 13.19 -38.28 -19.71
C ALA A 442 12.90 -39.56 -20.51
N LEU A 443 12.75 -40.70 -19.81
CA LEU A 443 12.48 -42.00 -20.41
C LEU A 443 11.01 -42.19 -20.84
N PHE A 444 10.12 -41.32 -20.37
CA PHE A 444 8.69 -41.45 -20.63
C PHE A 444 8.27 -40.77 -21.94
N SER A 445 7.10 -41.17 -22.44
CA SER A 445 6.51 -40.61 -23.66
C SER A 445 6.33 -39.10 -23.56
N SER A 446 6.69 -38.37 -24.60
CA SER A 446 6.44 -36.94 -24.77
C SER A 446 4.99 -36.61 -25.17
N HIS A 447 4.13 -37.60 -25.27
CA HIS A 447 2.70 -37.47 -25.55
C HIS A 447 1.90 -37.85 -24.31
N PHE A 448 0.93 -37.05 -23.97
CA PHE A 448 -0.01 -37.29 -22.88
C PHE A 448 -1.38 -36.73 -23.28
N ASP A 449 -2.33 -37.62 -23.52
CA ASP A 449 -3.68 -37.26 -23.91
C ASP A 449 -4.43 -36.62 -22.74
N ARG A 450 -5.29 -35.64 -23.05
CA ARG A 450 -6.20 -35.07 -22.06
C ARG A 450 -7.24 -36.13 -21.66
N PRO A 451 -7.26 -36.61 -20.42
CA PRO A 451 -8.27 -37.56 -19.96
C PRO A 451 -9.69 -36.97 -20.06
N ALA A 452 -10.70 -37.81 -20.27
CA ALA A 452 -12.10 -37.38 -20.33
C ALA A 452 -12.58 -36.74 -19.01
N ASP A 453 -12.00 -37.19 -17.90
CA ASP A 453 -12.21 -36.68 -16.54
C ASP A 453 -11.09 -35.76 -16.06
N ALA A 454 -10.36 -35.13 -17.00
CA ALA A 454 -9.27 -34.22 -16.66
C ALA A 454 -9.72 -33.16 -15.64
N ALA A 455 -8.89 -32.94 -14.65
CA ALA A 455 -9.15 -31.88 -13.66
C ALA A 455 -9.24 -30.50 -14.34
N CYS A 456 -10.22 -29.71 -13.98
CA CYS A 456 -10.53 -28.43 -14.59
C CYS A 456 -11.44 -27.57 -13.68
N GLY A 457 -11.67 -26.34 -14.09
CA GLY A 457 -12.65 -25.44 -13.44
C GLY A 457 -12.41 -25.29 -11.94
N ASP A 458 -13.34 -25.80 -11.15
CA ASP A 458 -13.32 -25.72 -9.68
C ASP A 458 -12.54 -26.84 -8.97
N ASP A 459 -12.00 -27.83 -9.72
CA ASP A 459 -11.09 -28.81 -9.12
C ASP A 459 -9.92 -28.08 -8.45
N THR A 460 -9.44 -28.60 -7.32
CA THR A 460 -8.27 -28.04 -6.64
C THR A 460 -7.01 -28.32 -7.44
N MET A 461 -6.27 -27.26 -7.77
CA MET A 461 -5.07 -27.30 -8.60
C MET A 461 -3.80 -27.10 -7.77
N LEU A 462 -3.87 -26.20 -6.78
CA LEU A 462 -2.70 -25.63 -6.12
C LEU A 462 -2.98 -25.34 -4.66
N MET A 463 -1.99 -25.52 -3.79
CA MET A 463 -2.05 -25.18 -2.38
C MET A 463 -0.80 -24.44 -1.92
N PHE A 464 -1.00 -23.46 -1.04
CA PHE A 464 0.08 -22.72 -0.37
C PHE A 464 -0.09 -22.76 1.14
N PHE A 465 1.01 -22.95 1.84
CA PHE A 465 1.07 -22.71 3.27
C PHE A 465 1.30 -21.23 3.53
N THR A 466 0.35 -20.58 4.21
CA THR A 466 0.44 -19.15 4.56
C THR A 466 0.73 -19.00 6.05
N SER A 467 1.57 -18.04 6.42
CA SER A 467 1.84 -17.73 7.83
C SER A 467 0.59 -17.13 8.49
N GLY A 468 0.02 -17.83 9.44
CA GLY A 468 -0.99 -17.26 10.34
C GLY A 468 -0.36 -16.38 11.43
N THR A 469 -1.11 -15.42 11.97
CA THR A 469 -0.65 -14.57 13.09
C THR A 469 -0.58 -15.33 14.43
N THR A 470 -1.21 -16.49 14.54
CA THR A 470 -1.49 -17.18 15.82
C THR A 470 -1.15 -18.68 15.86
N GLY A 471 -0.20 -19.20 15.06
CA GLY A 471 0.11 -20.62 15.15
C GLY A 471 0.70 -21.25 13.90
N TYR A 472 0.35 -22.51 13.63
CA TYR A 472 0.78 -23.24 12.45
C TYR A 472 0.25 -22.61 11.14
N PRO A 473 1.01 -22.73 10.03
CA PRO A 473 0.57 -22.18 8.74
C PRO A 473 -0.77 -22.77 8.29
N LYS A 474 -1.66 -21.89 7.75
CA LYS A 474 -2.90 -22.31 7.08
C LYS A 474 -2.61 -22.78 5.67
N ILE A 475 -3.52 -23.53 5.06
CA ILE A 475 -3.38 -24.03 3.69
C ILE A 475 -4.42 -23.35 2.78
N ALA A 476 -4.02 -22.32 2.04
CA ALA A 476 -4.87 -21.69 1.03
C ALA A 476 -4.95 -22.60 -0.21
N SER A 477 -6.17 -22.95 -0.63
CA SER A 477 -6.41 -23.82 -1.78
C SER A 477 -6.97 -23.06 -2.97
N HIS A 478 -6.46 -23.35 -4.18
CA HIS A 478 -6.86 -22.68 -5.42
C HIS A 478 -7.34 -23.67 -6.47
N SER A 479 -8.34 -23.25 -7.23
CA SER A 479 -8.88 -24.01 -8.36
C SER A 479 -8.10 -23.74 -9.66
N TYR A 480 -8.44 -24.46 -10.75
CA TYR A 480 -7.89 -24.17 -12.07
C TYR A 480 -8.26 -22.76 -12.57
N ARG A 481 -9.38 -22.17 -12.13
CA ARG A 481 -9.78 -20.79 -12.45
C ARG A 481 -8.77 -19.75 -11.93
N TYR A 482 -8.01 -20.06 -10.89
CA TYR A 482 -6.99 -19.18 -10.34
C TYR A 482 -5.98 -18.71 -11.39
N ALA A 483 -5.60 -19.61 -12.31
CA ALA A 483 -4.67 -19.28 -13.38
C ALA A 483 -5.20 -18.16 -14.29
N LEU A 484 -6.50 -18.17 -14.63
CA LEU A 484 -7.14 -17.11 -15.42
C LEU A 484 -7.10 -15.75 -14.72
N GLY A 485 -7.29 -15.76 -13.39
CA GLY A 485 -7.22 -14.56 -12.57
C GLY A 485 -5.86 -13.85 -12.62
N HIS A 486 -4.79 -14.47 -13.13
CA HIS A 486 -3.50 -13.82 -13.32
C HIS A 486 -3.35 -13.04 -14.63
N PHE A 487 -4.32 -13.12 -15.53
CA PHE A 487 -4.29 -12.40 -16.80
C PHE A 487 -4.09 -10.90 -16.62
N HIS A 488 -4.93 -10.24 -15.82
CA HIS A 488 -4.82 -8.79 -15.59
C HIS A 488 -3.53 -8.40 -14.87
N THR A 489 -3.02 -9.28 -13.99
CA THR A 489 -1.73 -9.09 -13.32
C THR A 489 -0.60 -8.98 -14.33
N ALA A 490 -0.56 -9.88 -15.32
CA ALA A 490 0.48 -9.89 -16.33
C ALA A 490 0.27 -8.81 -17.40
N LYS A 491 -0.94 -8.72 -17.97
CA LYS A 491 -1.22 -7.82 -19.09
C LYS A 491 -1.22 -6.35 -18.68
N TYR A 492 -1.89 -6.02 -17.60
CA TYR A 492 -2.16 -4.62 -17.25
C TYR A 492 -1.33 -4.07 -16.11
N TRP A 493 -0.86 -4.90 -15.19
CA TRP A 493 0.01 -4.42 -14.13
C TRP A 493 1.49 -4.57 -14.48
N HIS A 494 1.94 -5.79 -14.85
CA HIS A 494 3.30 -5.98 -15.35
C HIS A 494 3.51 -5.44 -16.77
N ASN A 495 2.46 -5.33 -17.56
CA ASN A 495 2.50 -4.92 -18.97
C ASN A 495 3.47 -5.79 -19.77
N VAL A 496 3.36 -7.11 -19.63
CA VAL A 496 4.29 -8.03 -20.29
C VAL A 496 4.16 -7.95 -21.81
N ASP A 497 5.32 -8.04 -22.47
CA ASP A 497 5.42 -8.02 -23.92
C ASP A 497 5.55 -9.48 -24.41
N PRO A 498 4.65 -9.96 -25.30
CA PRO A 498 4.74 -11.30 -25.87
C PRO A 498 6.06 -11.61 -26.59
N ASP A 499 6.79 -10.59 -27.03
CA ASP A 499 8.07 -10.69 -27.70
C ASP A 499 9.26 -10.20 -26.83
N GLY A 500 8.97 -9.75 -25.61
CA GLY A 500 9.95 -9.32 -24.61
C GLY A 500 10.23 -10.40 -23.57
N LEU A 501 11.07 -10.07 -22.58
CA LEU A 501 11.36 -10.94 -21.44
C LEU A 501 10.86 -10.33 -20.13
N HIS A 502 10.13 -11.12 -19.34
CA HIS A 502 9.69 -10.75 -18.02
C HIS A 502 10.53 -11.41 -16.94
N LEU A 503 11.08 -10.59 -16.03
CA LEU A 503 11.80 -11.05 -14.84
C LEU A 503 11.01 -10.74 -13.57
N THR A 504 10.69 -11.75 -12.78
CA THR A 504 10.23 -11.58 -11.39
C THR A 504 11.21 -12.22 -10.41
N ILE A 505 11.69 -11.45 -9.44
CA ILE A 505 12.47 -11.99 -8.32
C ILE A 505 11.51 -12.51 -7.26
N SER A 506 11.36 -13.83 -7.23
CA SER A 506 10.59 -14.56 -6.22
C SER A 506 11.06 -16.01 -6.17
N ASP A 507 10.96 -16.65 -5.01
CA ASP A 507 11.09 -18.10 -4.88
C ASP A 507 9.81 -18.79 -5.36
N THR A 508 9.92 -19.97 -5.99
CA THR A 508 8.77 -20.71 -6.50
C THR A 508 7.89 -21.31 -5.42
N GLY A 509 8.38 -21.38 -4.20
CA GLY A 509 7.60 -21.78 -3.04
C GLY A 509 6.60 -20.74 -2.55
N TRP A 510 6.58 -19.55 -3.15
CA TRP A 510 5.68 -18.46 -2.78
C TRP A 510 4.60 -18.20 -3.82
N ALA A 511 3.41 -17.79 -3.37
CA ALA A 511 2.34 -17.39 -4.25
C ALA A 511 2.74 -16.25 -5.22
N LYS A 512 3.63 -15.34 -4.81
CA LYS A 512 4.17 -14.28 -5.67
C LYS A 512 4.84 -14.81 -6.95
N ALA A 513 5.37 -16.04 -6.94
CA ALA A 513 5.92 -16.65 -8.15
C ALA A 513 4.83 -16.88 -9.20
N MET A 514 3.61 -17.18 -8.78
CA MET A 514 2.48 -17.37 -9.70
C MET A 514 2.05 -16.07 -10.36
N TRP A 515 2.26 -14.94 -9.68
CA TRP A 515 1.94 -13.63 -10.21
C TRP A 515 2.89 -13.19 -11.34
N GLY A 516 4.18 -13.52 -11.23
CA GLY A 516 5.21 -12.94 -12.07
C GLY A 516 6.07 -13.92 -12.87
N LYS A 517 5.89 -15.23 -12.73
CA LYS A 517 6.75 -16.17 -13.48
C LYS A 517 6.06 -17.49 -13.84
N PHE A 518 4.74 -17.46 -14.01
CA PHE A 518 4.04 -18.66 -14.46
C PHE A 518 2.75 -18.34 -15.24
N TYR A 519 1.60 -18.23 -14.58
CA TYR A 519 0.30 -18.26 -15.25
C TYR A 519 0.05 -17.08 -16.17
N GLY A 520 0.01 -15.87 -15.65
CA GLY A 520 -0.38 -14.68 -16.39
C GLY A 520 0.55 -14.38 -17.56
N GLN A 521 1.86 -14.54 -17.37
CA GLN A 521 2.85 -14.33 -18.42
C GLN A 521 2.62 -15.26 -19.62
N TRP A 522 2.42 -16.56 -19.35
CA TRP A 522 2.16 -17.50 -20.43
C TRP A 522 0.74 -17.39 -21.01
N ILE A 523 -0.27 -16.94 -20.24
CA ILE A 523 -1.57 -16.57 -20.80
C ILE A 523 -1.40 -15.44 -21.82
N CYS A 524 -0.55 -14.45 -21.54
CA CYS A 524 -0.20 -13.37 -22.45
C CYS A 524 0.86 -13.78 -23.50
N GLU A 525 1.23 -15.06 -23.58
CA GLU A 525 2.25 -15.60 -24.49
C GLU A 525 3.65 -14.98 -24.32
N ALA A 526 3.93 -14.34 -23.17
CA ALA A 526 5.19 -13.69 -22.87
C ALA A 526 6.23 -14.66 -22.29
N PRO A 527 7.46 -14.66 -22.80
CA PRO A 527 8.52 -15.52 -22.28
C PRO A 527 9.03 -15.05 -20.92
N LEU A 528 9.43 -16.03 -20.11
CA LEU A 528 9.97 -15.83 -18.78
C LEU A 528 11.48 -15.77 -18.80
N PHE A 529 12.06 -14.81 -18.04
CA PHE A 529 13.47 -14.84 -17.66
C PHE A 529 13.61 -15.30 -16.23
N VAL A 530 14.42 -16.33 -15.99
CA VAL A 530 14.67 -16.89 -14.66
C VAL A 530 16.17 -16.97 -14.39
N TYR A 531 16.58 -16.34 -13.31
CA TYR A 531 17.92 -16.49 -12.77
C TYR A 531 17.86 -17.32 -11.48
N ASP A 532 18.48 -18.50 -11.51
CA ASP A 532 18.57 -19.41 -10.36
C ASP A 532 19.82 -19.13 -9.55
N PHE A 533 19.69 -18.33 -8.51
CA PHE A 533 20.75 -17.96 -7.58
C PHE A 533 20.50 -18.58 -6.20
N ASP A 534 21.58 -18.94 -5.51
CA ASP A 534 21.50 -19.45 -4.12
C ASP A 534 21.25 -18.31 -3.13
N ARG A 535 21.98 -17.22 -3.29
CA ARG A 535 21.83 -15.99 -2.49
C ARG A 535 21.72 -14.79 -3.41
N PHE A 536 20.74 -13.91 -3.14
CA PHE A 536 20.58 -12.70 -3.90
C PHE A 536 21.81 -11.78 -3.81
N ASN A 537 22.32 -11.41 -4.97
CA ASN A 537 23.37 -10.40 -5.12
C ASN A 537 22.98 -9.47 -6.28
N ALA A 538 22.85 -8.18 -5.99
CA ALA A 538 22.44 -7.20 -7.00
C ALA A 538 23.45 -7.07 -8.13
N ALA A 539 24.75 -7.13 -7.85
CA ALA A 539 25.82 -7.05 -8.84
C ALA A 539 25.79 -8.21 -9.86
N ASP A 540 25.20 -9.36 -9.52
CA ASP A 540 25.05 -10.49 -10.44
C ASP A 540 23.86 -10.35 -11.38
N ILE A 541 22.79 -9.68 -10.94
CA ILE A 541 21.53 -9.60 -11.69
C ILE A 541 21.45 -8.33 -12.54
N LEU A 542 21.99 -7.20 -12.08
CA LEU A 542 21.93 -5.92 -12.77
C LEU A 542 22.52 -5.97 -14.20
N PRO A 543 23.64 -6.65 -14.49
CA PRO A 543 24.16 -6.78 -15.85
C PRO A 543 23.25 -7.57 -16.81
N MET A 544 22.36 -8.40 -16.26
CA MET A 544 21.47 -9.26 -17.08
C MET A 544 20.38 -8.45 -17.78
N PHE A 545 20.01 -7.28 -17.27
CA PHE A 545 18.99 -6.43 -17.90
C PHE A 545 19.41 -6.04 -19.32
N ALA A 546 20.57 -5.48 -19.49
CA ALA A 546 21.12 -5.13 -20.80
C ALA A 546 21.44 -6.36 -21.64
N LYS A 547 22.12 -7.36 -21.04
CA LYS A 547 22.57 -8.57 -21.76
C LYS A 547 21.44 -9.33 -22.43
N TYR A 548 20.27 -9.46 -21.75
CA TYR A 548 19.13 -10.25 -22.22
C TYR A 548 17.94 -9.40 -22.68
N HIS A 549 18.07 -8.06 -22.68
CA HIS A 549 17.00 -7.13 -23.04
C HIS A 549 15.70 -7.39 -22.25
N ILE A 550 15.81 -7.45 -20.92
CA ILE A 550 14.65 -7.65 -20.03
C ILE A 550 13.73 -6.44 -20.15
N THR A 551 12.48 -6.65 -20.58
CA THR A 551 11.53 -5.59 -20.89
C THR A 551 10.64 -5.19 -19.71
N THR A 552 10.32 -6.14 -18.83
CA THR A 552 9.49 -5.88 -17.65
C THR A 552 10.06 -6.59 -16.43
N PHE A 553 9.98 -5.90 -15.28
CA PHE A 553 10.63 -6.33 -14.06
C PHE A 553 9.72 -6.21 -12.84
N CYS A 554 9.72 -7.24 -11.98
CA CYS A 554 9.06 -7.22 -10.69
C CYS A 554 9.98 -7.76 -9.59
N ALA A 555 10.09 -7.02 -8.50
CA ALA A 555 10.83 -7.46 -7.32
C ALA A 555 10.13 -7.01 -6.02
N PRO A 556 10.29 -7.75 -4.91
CA PRO A 556 9.83 -7.26 -3.59
C PRO A 556 10.66 -6.06 -3.14
N PRO A 557 10.09 -5.14 -2.33
CA PRO A 557 10.79 -3.97 -1.81
C PRO A 557 12.13 -4.29 -1.14
N THR A 558 12.22 -5.40 -0.42
CA THR A 558 13.48 -5.87 0.20
C THR A 558 14.59 -6.07 -0.82
N MET A 559 14.31 -6.64 -2.01
CA MET A 559 15.31 -6.85 -3.06
C MET A 559 15.69 -5.51 -3.72
N LEU A 560 14.71 -4.62 -3.92
CA LEU A 560 14.97 -3.26 -4.42
C LEU A 560 15.90 -2.48 -3.49
N ARG A 561 15.73 -2.58 -2.17
CA ARG A 561 16.66 -2.00 -1.18
C ARG A 561 18.09 -2.53 -1.33
N MET A 562 18.25 -3.82 -1.66
CA MET A 562 19.57 -4.39 -1.93
C MET A 562 20.16 -3.87 -3.24
N MET A 563 19.32 -3.67 -4.27
CA MET A 563 19.75 -3.12 -5.56
C MET A 563 20.21 -1.66 -5.45
N VAL A 564 19.51 -0.81 -4.70
CA VAL A 564 19.93 0.61 -4.53
C VAL A 564 21.20 0.79 -3.68
N LYS A 565 21.65 -0.25 -2.95
CA LYS A 565 22.95 -0.23 -2.28
C LYS A 565 24.13 -0.40 -3.23
N GLU A 566 23.88 -0.97 -4.41
CA GLU A 566 24.81 -0.97 -5.51
C GLU A 566 24.71 0.37 -6.25
N ASP A 567 25.79 0.77 -6.92
CA ASP A 567 25.75 1.93 -7.82
C ASP A 567 25.02 1.56 -9.12
N ILE A 568 23.66 1.59 -9.06
CA ILE A 568 22.80 1.21 -10.17
C ILE A 568 23.09 2.03 -11.44
N SER A 569 23.59 3.26 -11.29
CA SER A 569 23.88 4.14 -12.43
C SER A 569 24.95 3.57 -13.39
N LYS A 570 25.73 2.58 -12.94
CA LYS A 570 26.71 1.86 -13.76
C LYS A 570 26.11 0.81 -14.69
N TYR A 571 24.84 0.48 -14.53
CA TYR A 571 24.17 -0.58 -15.26
C TYR A 571 23.12 -0.01 -16.23
N ASP A 572 23.03 -0.57 -17.42
CA ASP A 572 22.02 -0.20 -18.40
C ASP A 572 20.72 -0.96 -18.17
N LEU A 573 19.68 -0.24 -17.77
CA LEU A 573 18.31 -0.73 -17.59
C LEU A 573 17.36 -0.15 -18.66
N SER A 574 17.86 0.42 -19.75
CA SER A 574 17.07 1.10 -20.80
C SER A 574 16.06 0.20 -21.50
N SER A 575 16.30 -1.13 -21.50
CA SER A 575 15.35 -2.11 -22.03
C SER A 575 14.09 -2.26 -21.17
N VAL A 576 14.13 -1.87 -19.88
CA VAL A 576 13.00 -2.01 -18.95
C VAL A 576 11.96 -0.93 -19.20
N ARG A 577 10.78 -1.32 -19.67
CA ARG A 577 9.64 -0.43 -19.94
C ARG A 577 8.71 -0.29 -18.75
N ARG A 578 8.61 -1.31 -17.91
CA ARG A 578 7.70 -1.37 -16.76
C ARG A 578 8.36 -2.05 -15.58
N MET A 579 8.23 -1.43 -14.41
CA MET A 579 8.73 -1.97 -13.16
C MET A 579 7.63 -1.97 -12.10
N THR A 580 7.45 -3.11 -11.45
CA THR A 580 6.39 -3.33 -10.46
C THR A 580 6.92 -3.90 -9.16
N THR A 581 6.20 -3.67 -8.08
CA THR A 581 6.51 -4.22 -6.75
C THR A 581 5.24 -4.59 -5.99
N ALA A 582 5.32 -5.65 -5.21
CA ALA A 582 4.26 -6.08 -4.30
C ALA A 582 4.80 -7.00 -3.21
N GLY A 583 3.96 -7.29 -2.21
CA GLY A 583 4.25 -8.21 -1.09
C GLY A 583 4.63 -7.52 0.20
N GLU A 584 5.13 -6.31 0.11
CA GLU A 584 5.39 -5.36 1.20
C GLU A 584 5.11 -3.97 0.62
N ALA A 585 4.82 -2.99 1.47
CA ALA A 585 4.74 -1.61 1.03
C ALA A 585 6.14 -1.08 0.67
N LEU A 586 6.23 -0.29 -0.39
CA LEU A 586 7.49 0.26 -0.88
C LEU A 586 7.90 1.47 -0.06
N ASN A 587 9.11 1.44 0.48
CA ASN A 587 9.67 2.61 1.16
C ASN A 587 9.89 3.75 0.15
N PRO A 588 9.37 4.97 0.41
CA PRO A 588 9.52 6.12 -0.50
C PRO A 588 10.98 6.47 -0.83
N GLU A 589 11.91 6.25 0.10
CA GLU A 589 13.34 6.52 -0.15
C GLU A 589 13.94 5.55 -1.16
N VAL A 590 13.61 4.27 -1.07
CA VAL A 590 14.01 3.27 -2.07
C VAL A 590 13.47 3.65 -3.46
N TYR A 591 12.23 4.12 -3.52
CA TYR A 591 11.65 4.62 -4.76
C TYR A 591 12.46 5.81 -5.31
N ARG A 592 12.71 6.85 -4.46
CA ARG A 592 13.43 8.06 -4.87
C ARG A 592 14.83 7.74 -5.42
N GLN A 593 15.60 6.92 -4.69
CA GLN A 593 16.95 6.52 -5.09
C GLN A 593 16.94 5.74 -6.41
N PHE A 594 16.02 4.79 -6.55
CA PHE A 594 15.90 4.01 -7.79
C PHE A 594 15.49 4.89 -8.97
N LYS A 595 14.50 5.76 -8.79
CA LYS A 595 14.04 6.72 -9.81
C LYS A 595 15.16 7.66 -10.24
N LYS A 596 15.94 8.19 -9.27
CA LYS A 596 17.08 9.06 -9.54
C LYS A 596 18.16 8.35 -10.36
N ALA A 597 18.46 7.09 -10.02
CA ALA A 597 19.54 6.34 -10.68
C ALA A 597 19.17 5.84 -12.07
N THR A 598 17.90 5.49 -12.33
CA THR A 598 17.48 4.78 -13.53
C THR A 598 16.46 5.52 -14.39
N GLY A 599 15.79 6.55 -13.85
CA GLY A 599 14.65 7.18 -14.50
C GLY A 599 13.36 6.35 -14.45
N LEU A 600 13.40 5.08 -13.99
CA LEU A 600 12.25 4.18 -13.95
C LEU A 600 11.37 4.45 -12.72
N SER A 601 10.07 4.34 -12.90
CA SER A 601 9.10 4.38 -11.81
C SER A 601 8.75 2.96 -11.37
N ILE A 602 8.67 2.75 -10.05
CA ILE A 602 8.26 1.48 -9.46
C ILE A 602 6.78 1.59 -9.11
N LEU A 603 5.95 0.73 -9.67
CA LEU A 603 4.50 0.75 -9.53
C LEU A 603 4.05 -0.34 -8.56
N GLU A 604 3.38 0.07 -7.50
CA GLU A 604 2.89 -0.85 -6.48
C GLU A 604 1.64 -1.59 -6.92
N GLY A 605 1.42 -2.77 -6.32
CA GLY A 605 0.19 -3.53 -6.40
C GLY A 605 -0.01 -4.33 -5.13
N PHE A 606 -1.26 -4.58 -4.79
CA PHE A 606 -1.70 -5.29 -3.60
C PHE A 606 -2.43 -6.58 -3.96
N GLY A 607 -2.23 -7.57 -3.14
CA GLY A 607 -2.94 -8.84 -3.10
C GLY A 607 -2.26 -9.79 -2.13
N GLN A 608 -2.82 -10.98 -1.98
CA GLN A 608 -2.43 -11.94 -0.96
C GLN A 608 -2.11 -13.31 -1.57
N THR A 609 -1.74 -14.28 -0.74
CA THR A 609 -1.65 -15.69 -1.15
C THR A 609 -3.02 -16.22 -1.57
N GLU A 610 -4.06 -15.72 -0.95
CA GLU A 610 -5.47 -16.05 -1.16
C GLU A 610 -6.06 -15.45 -2.45
N THR A 611 -5.36 -14.48 -3.06
CA THR A 611 -5.85 -13.74 -4.25
C THR A 611 -4.80 -13.67 -5.36
N THR A 612 -5.21 -13.20 -6.53
CA THR A 612 -4.28 -12.57 -7.48
C THR A 612 -4.11 -11.10 -7.13
N MET A 613 -3.56 -10.25 -8.00
CA MET A 613 -3.49 -8.82 -7.75
C MET A 613 -4.91 -8.22 -7.67
N VAL A 614 -5.24 -7.65 -6.52
CA VAL A 614 -6.57 -7.08 -6.23
C VAL A 614 -6.62 -5.59 -6.57
N ILE A 615 -5.57 -4.87 -6.21
CA ILE A 615 -5.42 -3.43 -6.43
C ILE A 615 -4.07 -3.20 -7.10
N GLY A 616 -4.02 -2.38 -8.14
CA GLY A 616 -2.79 -2.14 -8.88
C GLY A 616 -2.77 -0.83 -9.67
N ASN A 617 -1.57 -0.35 -9.95
CA ASN A 617 -1.34 0.74 -10.89
C ASN A 617 -1.33 0.16 -12.31
N LEU A 618 -2.49 0.13 -12.97
CA LEU A 618 -2.69 -0.50 -14.26
C LEU A 618 -2.15 0.35 -15.42
N THR A 619 -1.83 -0.29 -16.54
CA THR A 619 -1.49 0.38 -17.80
C THR A 619 -2.70 1.11 -18.36
N GLY A 620 -2.47 2.15 -19.16
CA GLY A 620 -3.52 3.00 -19.69
C GLY A 620 -4.08 4.01 -18.67
N ALA A 621 -4.01 3.70 -17.37
CA ALA A 621 -4.49 4.56 -16.30
C ALA A 621 -3.37 5.44 -15.71
N GLU A 622 -3.78 6.57 -15.15
CA GLU A 622 -2.93 7.37 -14.29
C GLU A 622 -2.43 6.53 -13.10
N SER A 623 -1.19 6.70 -12.71
CA SER A 623 -0.59 6.04 -11.55
C SER A 623 -0.14 7.05 -10.52
N ARG A 624 -0.23 6.69 -9.22
CA ARG A 624 0.25 7.51 -8.11
C ARG A 624 1.32 6.78 -7.32
N ILE A 625 2.41 7.46 -7.07
CA ILE A 625 3.54 6.94 -6.29
C ILE A 625 3.13 6.81 -4.83
N GLY A 626 3.45 5.64 -4.23
CA GLY A 626 3.07 5.33 -2.85
C GLY A 626 1.64 4.84 -2.71
N SER A 627 0.81 4.94 -3.76
CA SER A 627 -0.50 4.30 -3.82
C SER A 627 -0.39 2.89 -4.38
N MET A 628 -1.16 1.97 -3.81
CA MET A 628 -1.34 0.63 -4.39
C MET A 628 -1.99 0.67 -5.77
N GLY A 629 -2.62 1.80 -6.16
CA GLY A 629 -3.39 1.97 -7.40
C GLY A 629 -4.90 1.87 -7.18
N LYS A 630 -5.61 1.35 -8.17
CA LYS A 630 -7.06 1.16 -8.16
C LYS A 630 -7.43 -0.33 -8.23
N PRO A 631 -8.66 -0.70 -7.84
CA PRO A 631 -9.13 -2.08 -7.97
C PRO A 631 -8.99 -2.62 -9.39
N ALA A 632 -8.55 -3.87 -9.51
CA ALA A 632 -8.54 -4.57 -10.78
C ALA A 632 -9.98 -4.92 -11.21
N PRO A 633 -10.33 -4.83 -12.52
CA PRO A 633 -11.72 -4.99 -12.98
C PRO A 633 -12.37 -6.35 -12.70
N ILE A 634 -11.61 -7.35 -12.29
CA ILE A 634 -12.14 -8.67 -11.90
C ILE A 634 -12.60 -8.73 -10.45
N TYR A 635 -12.34 -7.70 -9.64
CA TYR A 635 -12.68 -7.64 -8.23
C TYR A 635 -13.56 -6.43 -7.91
N ASP A 636 -14.67 -6.67 -7.25
CA ASP A 636 -15.47 -5.62 -6.62
C ASP A 636 -14.90 -5.40 -5.21
N VAL A 637 -14.12 -4.32 -5.06
CA VAL A 637 -13.35 -4.02 -3.83
C VAL A 637 -13.98 -2.86 -3.10
N ASP A 638 -14.25 -3.05 -1.82
CA ASP A 638 -14.68 -1.98 -0.93
C ASP A 638 -13.74 -1.85 0.28
N ILE A 639 -13.80 -0.71 0.96
CA ILE A 639 -13.16 -0.49 2.26
C ILE A 639 -14.28 -0.46 3.29
N LEU A 640 -14.29 -1.42 4.22
CA LEU A 640 -15.32 -1.51 5.26
C LEU A 640 -14.80 -0.97 6.59
N THR A 641 -15.55 -0.04 7.17
CA THR A 641 -15.34 0.43 8.53
C THR A 641 -15.67 -0.67 9.55
N PRO A 642 -15.26 -0.57 10.82
CA PRO A 642 -15.54 -1.60 11.83
C PRO A 642 -17.03 -1.85 12.10
N ASP A 643 -17.91 -0.94 11.71
CA ASP A 643 -19.36 -1.10 11.79
C ASP A 643 -19.96 -1.68 10.47
N GLY A 644 -19.12 -2.18 9.57
CA GLY A 644 -19.50 -2.88 8.35
C GLY A 644 -20.05 -2.01 7.23
N LYS A 645 -19.80 -0.68 7.27
CA LYS A 645 -20.20 0.25 6.22
C LYS A 645 -19.05 0.55 5.27
N SER A 646 -19.37 0.91 4.04
CA SER A 646 -18.39 1.44 3.08
C SER A 646 -17.80 2.74 3.61
N ALA A 647 -16.47 2.81 3.66
CA ALA A 647 -15.72 3.97 4.14
C ALA A 647 -15.84 5.13 3.14
N ALA A 648 -15.94 6.36 3.65
CA ALA A 648 -15.85 7.56 2.85
C ALA A 648 -14.41 7.76 2.29
N ALA A 649 -14.25 8.68 1.34
CA ALA A 649 -12.91 9.08 0.89
C ALA A 649 -12.11 9.67 2.05
N GLY A 650 -10.86 9.22 2.22
CA GLY A 650 -10.00 9.58 3.35
C GLY A 650 -10.21 8.76 4.62
N GLU A 651 -11.32 8.00 4.73
CA GLU A 651 -11.59 7.15 5.89
C GLU A 651 -10.91 5.79 5.74
N SER A 652 -10.29 5.31 6.83
CA SER A 652 -9.60 4.03 6.86
C SER A 652 -10.52 2.89 7.28
N GLY A 653 -10.42 1.77 6.57
CA GLY A 653 -11.15 0.55 6.89
C GLY A 653 -10.43 -0.68 6.33
N GLU A 654 -11.04 -1.85 6.50
CA GLU A 654 -10.53 -3.10 5.97
C GLU A 654 -10.83 -3.23 4.48
N ILE A 655 -9.84 -3.66 3.71
CA ILE A 655 -10.03 -4.02 2.29
C ILE A 655 -10.85 -5.30 2.23
N CYS A 656 -12.01 -5.23 1.59
CA CYS A 656 -12.90 -6.37 1.42
C CYS A 656 -13.23 -6.58 -0.05
N ILE A 657 -13.39 -7.84 -0.47
CA ILE A 657 -13.79 -8.21 -1.82
C ILE A 657 -15.23 -8.72 -1.75
N ARG A 658 -16.15 -8.10 -2.50
CA ARG A 658 -17.54 -8.56 -2.57
C ARG A 658 -17.62 -9.91 -3.26
N THR A 659 -18.34 -10.83 -2.64
CA THR A 659 -18.50 -12.21 -3.13
C THR A 659 -19.97 -12.67 -3.11
N ALA A 660 -20.91 -11.77 -2.84
CA ALA A 660 -22.34 -12.09 -2.80
C ALA A 660 -22.85 -12.67 -4.14
N ASP A 661 -22.31 -12.23 -5.26
CA ASP A 661 -22.67 -12.70 -6.61
C ASP A 661 -21.79 -13.87 -7.10
N GLY A 662 -20.95 -14.43 -6.23
CA GLY A 662 -20.02 -15.52 -6.51
C GLY A 662 -18.56 -15.11 -6.35
N ALA A 663 -17.69 -16.10 -6.13
CA ALA A 663 -16.26 -15.88 -6.01
C ALA A 663 -15.64 -15.50 -7.37
N PRO A 664 -14.92 -14.37 -7.48
CA PRO A 664 -14.23 -14.01 -8.72
C PRO A 664 -13.11 -14.98 -9.06
N CYS A 665 -12.77 -15.12 -10.36
CA CYS A 665 -11.56 -15.83 -10.78
C CYS A 665 -10.33 -15.21 -10.12
N GLY A 666 -9.47 -16.03 -9.54
CA GLY A 666 -8.29 -15.55 -8.83
C GLY A 666 -8.43 -15.47 -7.31
N LEU A 667 -9.64 -15.59 -6.77
CA LEU A 667 -9.86 -15.77 -5.33
C LEU A 667 -9.73 -17.26 -4.96
N PHE A 668 -9.16 -17.54 -3.78
CA PHE A 668 -8.99 -18.91 -3.29
C PHE A 668 -10.34 -19.60 -2.99
N LYS A 669 -10.31 -20.92 -2.82
CA LYS A 669 -11.51 -21.71 -2.49
C LYS A 669 -11.84 -21.71 -0.99
N GLY A 670 -10.92 -21.26 -0.18
CA GLY A 670 -10.94 -21.36 1.28
C GLY A 670 -9.68 -22.06 1.81
N TYR A 671 -9.59 -22.17 3.11
CA TYR A 671 -8.51 -22.89 3.78
C TYR A 671 -8.84 -24.39 3.83
N TYR A 672 -7.90 -25.19 3.33
CA TYR A 672 -8.06 -26.63 3.22
C TYR A 672 -8.21 -27.29 4.59
N HIS A 673 -9.28 -28.03 4.80
CA HIS A 673 -9.68 -28.68 6.07
C HIS A 673 -9.79 -27.72 7.25
N ASP A 674 -10.13 -26.44 6.99
CA ASP A 674 -10.32 -25.44 8.04
C ASP A 674 -11.50 -24.50 7.68
N GLU A 675 -12.70 -25.05 7.76
CA GLU A 675 -13.95 -24.35 7.48
C GLU A 675 -14.17 -23.18 8.46
N ALA A 676 -13.74 -23.35 9.73
CA ALA A 676 -13.87 -22.33 10.75
C ALA A 676 -13.03 -21.10 10.38
N LYS A 677 -11.76 -21.28 9.99
CA LYS A 677 -10.91 -20.19 9.51
C LYS A 677 -11.38 -19.60 8.20
N THR A 678 -11.98 -20.39 7.33
CA THR A 678 -12.59 -19.89 6.09
C THR A 678 -13.79 -18.99 6.42
N ALA A 679 -14.66 -19.38 7.35
CA ALA A 679 -15.79 -18.57 7.79
C ALA A 679 -15.36 -17.28 8.51
N GLU A 680 -14.21 -17.25 9.21
CA GLU A 680 -13.66 -16.05 9.85
C GLU A 680 -13.28 -14.96 8.84
N VAL A 681 -12.91 -15.31 7.61
CA VAL A 681 -12.48 -14.37 6.58
C VAL A 681 -13.48 -14.24 5.43
N TRP A 682 -14.50 -15.10 5.39
CA TRP A 682 -15.48 -15.09 4.31
C TRP A 682 -16.90 -15.10 4.90
N HIS A 683 -17.41 -13.91 5.16
CA HIS A 683 -18.73 -13.70 5.78
C HIS A 683 -19.38 -12.41 5.27
N ASP A 684 -20.64 -12.19 5.58
CA ASP A 684 -21.44 -11.01 5.25
C ASP A 684 -21.42 -10.63 3.74
N GLY A 685 -21.18 -11.60 2.86
CA GLY A 685 -21.09 -11.41 1.41
C GLY A 685 -19.73 -10.85 0.93
N TYR A 686 -18.71 -10.85 1.80
CA TYR A 686 -17.36 -10.39 1.49
C TYR A 686 -16.30 -11.43 1.86
N TYR A 687 -15.17 -11.35 1.13
CA TYR A 687 -13.90 -11.87 1.61
C TYR A 687 -13.14 -10.73 2.31
N HIS A 688 -12.84 -10.91 3.58
CA HIS A 688 -12.12 -9.98 4.44
C HIS A 688 -10.62 -10.26 4.37
N THR A 689 -9.84 -9.28 3.88
CA THR A 689 -8.41 -9.48 3.67
C THR A 689 -7.59 -9.39 4.96
N GLY A 690 -8.11 -8.77 6.01
CA GLY A 690 -7.36 -8.42 7.21
C GLY A 690 -6.31 -7.33 6.97
N ASP A 691 -6.33 -6.63 5.84
CA ASP A 691 -5.47 -5.50 5.50
C ASP A 691 -6.27 -4.20 5.52
N VAL A 692 -5.71 -3.14 6.10
CA VAL A 692 -6.34 -1.83 6.25
C VAL A 692 -5.79 -0.87 5.22
N ALA A 693 -6.66 -0.12 4.58
CA ALA A 693 -6.34 0.94 3.64
C ALA A 693 -7.33 2.11 3.79
N TRP A 694 -7.04 3.21 3.11
CA TRP A 694 -8.00 4.26 2.82
C TRP A 694 -7.98 4.57 1.32
N ARG A 695 -9.04 5.17 0.83
CA ARG A 695 -9.20 5.53 -0.59
C ARG A 695 -9.30 7.04 -0.70
N ASP A 696 -8.57 7.65 -1.66
CA ASP A 696 -8.71 9.09 -1.93
C ASP A 696 -9.94 9.39 -2.79
N GLU A 697 -10.20 10.69 -3.02
CA GLU A 697 -11.35 11.17 -3.80
C GLU A 697 -11.30 10.74 -5.28
N ASP A 698 -10.10 10.46 -5.82
CA ASP A 698 -9.90 9.97 -7.19
C ASP A 698 -9.92 8.43 -7.27
N GLY A 699 -10.17 7.76 -6.14
CA GLY A 699 -10.33 6.30 -6.05
C GLY A 699 -9.02 5.52 -5.99
N PHE A 700 -7.88 6.16 -5.65
CA PHE A 700 -6.63 5.46 -5.38
C PHE A 700 -6.59 4.95 -3.94
N TYR A 701 -6.06 3.75 -3.75
CA TYR A 701 -5.99 3.06 -2.46
C TYR A 701 -4.59 3.19 -1.85
N TRP A 702 -4.56 3.48 -0.54
CA TRP A 702 -3.34 3.73 0.23
C TRP A 702 -3.25 2.76 1.39
N TYR A 703 -2.16 1.99 1.46
CA TYR A 703 -1.97 0.96 2.48
C TYR A 703 -1.66 1.57 3.85
N VAL A 704 -2.31 1.05 4.89
CA VAL A 704 -2.09 1.46 6.29
C VAL A 704 -1.36 0.36 7.07
N GLY A 705 -1.80 -0.88 7.00
CA GLY A 705 -1.23 -2.00 7.74
C GLY A 705 -2.18 -3.19 7.83
N ARG A 706 -1.80 -4.20 8.61
CA ARG A 706 -2.68 -5.30 8.99
C ARG A 706 -3.64 -4.84 10.09
N VAL A 707 -4.86 -5.36 10.10
CA VAL A 707 -5.83 -5.11 11.19
C VAL A 707 -5.21 -5.44 12.56
N ASP A 708 -4.42 -6.53 12.64
CA ASP A 708 -3.75 -6.98 13.86
C ASP A 708 -2.52 -6.13 14.23
N ASP A 709 -1.88 -5.49 13.27
CA ASP A 709 -0.66 -4.69 13.45
C ASP A 709 -0.95 -3.22 13.73
N VAL A 710 -2.19 -2.74 13.49
CA VAL A 710 -2.59 -1.35 13.76
C VAL A 710 -2.51 -1.08 15.25
N ILE A 711 -1.69 -0.10 15.64
CA ILE A 711 -1.45 0.28 17.02
C ILE A 711 -2.60 1.17 17.51
N LYS A 712 -3.24 0.76 18.59
CA LYS A 712 -4.37 1.49 19.19
C LYS A 712 -3.88 2.26 20.42
N SER A 713 -3.42 3.50 20.23
CA SER A 713 -2.85 4.35 21.30
C SER A 713 -3.77 5.52 21.59
N SER A 714 -4.28 5.63 22.83
CA SER A 714 -5.19 6.72 23.27
C SER A 714 -6.35 6.97 22.28
N GLY A 715 -6.91 5.91 21.69
CA GLY A 715 -7.97 6.01 20.68
C GLY A 715 -7.50 6.33 19.25
N TYR A 716 -6.20 6.61 19.02
CA TYR A 716 -5.63 6.71 17.68
C TYR A 716 -5.38 5.34 17.08
N ARG A 717 -5.59 5.23 15.77
CA ARG A 717 -5.20 4.08 14.96
C ARG A 717 -3.96 4.44 14.17
N ILE A 718 -2.83 3.82 14.50
CA ILE A 718 -1.52 4.18 13.97
C ILE A 718 -1.01 3.00 13.13
N GLY A 719 -0.79 3.24 11.84
CA GLY A 719 -0.17 2.26 10.94
C GLY A 719 1.34 2.16 11.20
N PRO A 720 1.87 0.96 11.47
CA PRO A 720 3.32 0.79 11.70
C PRO A 720 4.17 1.23 10.52
N PHE A 721 3.70 0.98 9.31
CA PHE A 721 4.46 1.22 8.07
C PHE A 721 4.81 2.69 7.84
N GLU A 722 3.89 3.62 8.15
CA GLU A 722 4.16 5.06 8.02
C GLU A 722 5.36 5.47 8.89
N ILE A 723 5.40 4.99 10.12
CA ILE A 723 6.48 5.29 11.06
C ILE A 723 7.79 4.62 10.64
N GLU A 724 7.73 3.36 10.23
CA GLU A 724 8.88 2.63 9.67
C GLU A 724 9.48 3.39 8.49
N SER A 725 8.64 3.91 7.59
CA SER A 725 9.07 4.66 6.42
C SER A 725 9.83 5.93 6.79
N VAL A 726 9.33 6.69 7.75
CA VAL A 726 9.98 7.93 8.22
C VAL A 726 11.30 7.62 8.94
N ILE A 727 11.34 6.61 9.81
CA ILE A 727 12.58 6.23 10.51
C ILE A 727 13.65 5.75 9.52
N MET A 728 13.24 5.06 8.45
CA MET A 728 14.15 4.57 7.41
C MET A 728 14.75 5.69 6.52
N GLU A 729 14.26 6.93 6.59
CA GLU A 729 14.89 8.09 5.94
C GLU A 729 16.22 8.50 6.59
N LEU A 730 16.43 8.09 7.85
CA LEU A 730 17.65 8.41 8.59
C LEU A 730 18.84 7.59 8.08
N PRO A 731 19.96 8.21 7.70
CA PRO A 731 21.06 7.54 7.00
C PRO A 731 21.77 6.46 7.82
N TYR A 732 21.64 6.55 9.14
CA TYR A 732 22.22 5.59 10.08
C TYR A 732 21.28 4.43 10.43
N VAL A 733 20.06 4.37 9.86
CA VAL A 733 19.11 3.27 10.05
C VAL A 733 19.23 2.26 8.92
N LEU A 734 19.55 1.01 9.28
CA LEU A 734 19.64 -0.09 8.33
C LEU A 734 18.28 -0.78 8.13
N GLU A 735 17.57 -1.04 9.23
CA GLU A 735 16.25 -1.66 9.25
C GLU A 735 15.43 -1.13 10.44
N CYS A 736 14.13 -1.03 10.25
CA CYS A 736 13.19 -0.64 11.29
C CYS A 736 11.96 -1.52 11.27
N GLY A 737 11.50 -1.94 12.44
CA GLY A 737 10.21 -2.61 12.62
C GLY A 737 9.45 -1.93 13.76
N VAL A 738 8.20 -1.52 13.48
CA VAL A 738 7.33 -0.85 14.44
C VAL A 738 6.24 -1.79 14.90
N SER A 739 6.00 -1.84 16.19
CA SER A 739 4.98 -2.67 16.83
C SER A 739 4.29 -1.93 17.98
N ALA A 740 3.16 -2.46 18.43
CA ALA A 740 2.53 -2.04 19.66
C ALA A 740 3.33 -2.54 20.88
N ALA A 741 3.42 -1.71 21.90
CA ALA A 741 3.81 -2.13 23.24
C ALA A 741 2.67 -1.80 24.23
N PRO A 742 2.38 -2.66 25.23
CA PRO A 742 1.35 -2.37 26.23
C PRO A 742 1.70 -1.12 27.04
N ASP A 743 0.69 -0.32 27.36
CA ASP A 743 0.79 0.86 28.23
C ASP A 743 -0.45 0.95 29.11
N GLU A 744 -0.26 1.13 30.42
CA GLU A 744 -1.36 1.11 31.40
C GLU A 744 -2.36 2.25 31.21
N VAL A 745 -1.91 3.41 30.71
CA VAL A 745 -2.72 4.61 30.55
C VAL A 745 -3.32 4.69 29.15
N ARG A 746 -2.55 4.28 28.11
CA ARG A 746 -2.88 4.49 26.70
C ARG A 746 -3.38 3.22 26.00
N GLY A 747 -3.42 2.09 26.72
CA GLY A 747 -3.67 0.77 26.16
C GLY A 747 -2.44 0.25 25.41
N GLN A 748 -2.00 0.98 24.38
CA GLN A 748 -0.80 0.67 23.59
C GLN A 748 -0.01 1.95 23.31
N VAL A 749 1.31 1.78 23.12
CA VAL A 749 2.21 2.84 22.60
C VAL A 749 3.05 2.31 21.44
N VAL A 750 3.52 3.22 20.62
CA VAL A 750 4.39 2.91 19.50
C VAL A 750 5.78 2.51 19.99
N LYS A 751 6.26 1.34 19.57
CA LYS A 751 7.60 0.83 19.82
C LYS A 751 8.33 0.64 18.50
N ALA A 752 9.50 1.26 18.33
CA ALA A 752 10.38 1.08 17.20
C ALA A 752 11.59 0.21 17.58
N SER A 753 11.76 -0.90 16.88
CA SER A 753 12.93 -1.77 16.95
C SER A 753 13.81 -1.49 15.73
N ILE A 754 15.06 -1.04 15.95
CA ILE A 754 15.91 -0.46 14.92
C ILE A 754 17.25 -1.18 14.86
N VAL A 755 17.67 -1.51 13.64
CA VAL A 755 19.03 -1.98 13.35
C VAL A 755 19.81 -0.82 12.76
N LEU A 756 20.92 -0.45 13.37
CA LEU A 756 21.78 0.63 12.93
C LEU A 756 22.77 0.19 11.85
N THR A 757 23.24 1.11 11.04
CA THR A 757 24.33 0.87 10.10
C THR A 757 25.65 0.65 10.85
N LYS A 758 26.58 -0.09 10.23
CA LYS A 758 27.90 -0.33 10.83
C LYS A 758 28.62 0.99 11.12
N GLY A 759 29.14 1.12 12.33
CA GLY A 759 29.86 2.31 12.79
C GLY A 759 29.01 3.36 13.49
N THR A 760 27.69 3.12 13.63
CA THR A 760 26.80 3.94 14.44
C THR A 760 26.58 3.27 15.80
N GLU A 761 26.95 3.94 16.87
CA GLU A 761 26.80 3.43 18.23
C GLU A 761 25.43 3.81 18.81
N PRO A 762 24.73 2.86 19.46
CA PRO A 762 23.46 3.14 20.12
C PRO A 762 23.64 4.10 21.29
N SER A 763 22.80 5.15 21.38
CA SER A 763 22.78 6.08 22.50
C SER A 763 21.39 6.57 22.83
N ASP A 764 21.21 7.18 24.01
CA ASP A 764 19.91 7.77 24.40
C ASP A 764 19.65 9.10 23.65
N GLU A 765 20.71 9.81 23.25
CA GLU A 765 20.63 10.97 22.38
C GLU A 765 20.08 10.58 21.01
N LEU A 766 20.59 9.48 20.44
CA LEU A 766 20.12 8.97 19.16
C LEU A 766 18.63 8.52 19.21
N LYS A 767 18.20 7.93 20.34
CA LYS A 767 16.75 7.64 20.52
C LYS A 767 15.90 8.89 20.49
N LYS A 768 16.33 9.95 21.17
CA LYS A 768 15.62 11.23 21.19
C LYS A 768 15.60 11.91 19.81
N GLU A 769 16.73 11.83 19.08
CA GLU A 769 16.82 12.34 17.72
C GLU A 769 15.78 11.65 16.81
N ILE A 770 15.72 10.30 16.84
CA ILE A 770 14.74 9.52 16.08
C ILE A 770 13.30 9.89 16.47
N GLN A 771 13.01 10.00 17.76
CA GLN A 771 11.69 10.40 18.26
C GLN A 771 11.30 11.80 17.77
N ASN A 772 12.22 12.75 17.84
CA ASN A 772 11.98 14.12 17.36
C ASN A 772 11.84 14.18 15.84
N TYR A 773 12.64 13.39 15.12
CA TYR A 773 12.52 13.31 13.68
C TYR A 773 11.13 12.81 13.26
N VAL A 774 10.65 11.73 13.88
CA VAL A 774 9.30 11.20 13.59
C VAL A 774 8.23 12.24 13.95
N LYS A 775 8.34 12.93 15.09
CA LYS A 775 7.42 14.01 15.46
C LYS A 775 7.36 15.13 14.43
N SER A 776 8.50 15.49 13.84
CA SER A 776 8.56 16.57 12.85
C SER A 776 8.02 16.18 11.47
N ARG A 777 7.96 14.87 11.18
CA ARG A 777 7.56 14.33 9.85
C ARG A 777 6.17 13.73 9.84
N THR A 778 5.60 13.41 11.01
CA THR A 778 4.28 12.79 11.15
C THR A 778 3.45 13.57 12.18
N ALA A 779 2.19 13.17 12.36
CA ALA A 779 1.40 13.72 13.45
C ALA A 779 2.06 13.41 14.81
N PRO A 780 2.11 14.36 15.77
CA PRO A 780 2.85 14.22 17.02
C PRO A 780 2.58 12.94 17.81
N TYR A 781 1.34 12.43 17.79
CA TYR A 781 0.95 11.21 18.49
C TYR A 781 1.53 9.92 17.88
N LYS A 782 2.10 9.96 16.68
CA LYS A 782 2.65 8.79 15.97
C LYS A 782 4.09 8.44 16.33
N TYR A 783 4.80 9.32 17.07
CA TYR A 783 6.20 9.07 17.39
C TYR A 783 6.41 7.83 18.28
N PRO A 784 7.51 7.07 18.10
CA PRO A 784 7.79 5.91 18.93
C PRO A 784 8.17 6.34 20.35
N ARG A 785 7.34 5.99 21.33
CA ARG A 785 7.65 6.25 22.75
C ARG A 785 8.77 5.33 23.25
N ILE A 786 8.88 4.16 22.65
CA ILE A 786 9.91 3.17 22.96
C ILE A 786 10.77 2.98 21.71
N VAL A 787 12.07 3.22 21.84
CA VAL A 787 13.07 2.95 20.80
C VAL A 787 14.08 1.92 21.34
N VAL A 788 14.21 0.80 20.64
CA VAL A 788 15.10 -0.30 20.97
C VAL A 788 16.04 -0.56 19.82
N PHE A 789 17.35 -0.51 20.08
CA PHE A 789 18.35 -0.93 19.10
C PHE A 789 18.58 -2.44 19.18
N ARG A 790 18.71 -3.08 18.02
CA ARG A 790 18.90 -4.54 17.89
C ARG A 790 19.96 -4.85 16.84
N ASP A 791 20.61 -5.99 16.98
CA ASP A 791 21.57 -6.49 15.98
C ASP A 791 20.85 -6.98 14.71
N SER A 792 19.64 -7.51 14.85
CA SER A 792 18.79 -7.98 13.76
C SER A 792 17.31 -7.95 14.15
N LEU A 793 16.43 -7.88 13.17
CA LEU A 793 14.97 -8.02 13.38
C LEU A 793 14.52 -9.46 13.13
N PRO A 794 13.54 -9.97 13.92
CA PRO A 794 12.92 -11.26 13.66
C PRO A 794 12.15 -11.20 12.33
N LYS A 795 12.39 -12.18 11.47
CA LYS A 795 11.77 -12.25 10.14
C LYS A 795 11.12 -13.61 9.93
N THR A 796 10.08 -13.61 9.11
CA THR A 796 9.53 -14.85 8.57
C THR A 796 10.53 -15.47 7.60
N THR A 797 10.31 -16.73 7.21
CA THR A 797 11.06 -17.38 6.13
C THR A 797 10.97 -16.59 4.82
N SER A 798 9.94 -15.75 4.66
CA SER A 798 9.76 -14.86 3.52
C SER A 798 10.53 -13.53 3.61
N GLY A 799 11.24 -13.27 4.71
CA GLY A 799 11.98 -12.03 4.94
C GLY A 799 11.13 -10.89 5.52
N LYS A 800 9.82 -11.08 5.75
CA LYS A 800 8.94 -10.09 6.38
C LYS A 800 9.19 -10.00 7.87
N ILE A 801 9.16 -8.78 8.41
CA ILE A 801 9.32 -8.54 9.85
C ILE A 801 8.17 -9.19 10.63
N GLN A 802 8.49 -10.00 11.63
CA GLN A 802 7.53 -10.58 12.56
C GLN A 802 7.26 -9.61 13.71
N ARG A 803 6.28 -8.68 13.52
CA ARG A 803 6.00 -7.62 14.50
C ARG A 803 5.60 -8.16 15.87
N SER A 804 4.93 -9.30 15.92
CA SER A 804 4.57 -9.98 17.17
C SER A 804 5.77 -10.44 18.03
N ARG A 805 7.00 -10.42 17.45
CA ARG A 805 8.25 -10.78 18.13
C ARG A 805 9.19 -9.60 18.39
N LEU A 806 8.75 -8.37 18.07
CA LEU A 806 9.50 -7.13 18.32
C LEU A 806 9.34 -6.61 19.77
#